data_2e3eb8a990decec5d7f33d3a1b03611e
#
_entry.id   2e3eb8a990decec5d7f33d3a1b03611e
#
_cell.length_a   1.000
_cell.length_b   1.000
_cell.length_c   1.000
_cell.angle_alpha   90.00
_cell.angle_beta   90.00
_cell.angle_gamma   90.00
#
_symmetry.space_group_name_H-M   'P 1'
#
loop_
_entity.id
_entity.type
_entity.pdbx_description
1 polymer ?
#
loop_
_entity_poly.entity_id
_entity_poly.type
_entity_poly.pdbx_seq_one_letter_code
_entity_poly.pdbx_strand_id
1 'polypeptide(L)'
;MKNRNLISLMATFLMPMFIYGQSISGTVNSGTGDPLAGANVVVEGTELGAAAQADGTYSIKVDEGSYTVIASVIGYESSTKLVNVSGDVTLDFSLVVSAIEMSALEVLASRAGEKTPVAYTTVTKADIEFRLGSQDLPMALNLTPSVYATQQGGGAGDARINVRGFNQRNVAVMINGVPQNDMENGWVYWSNWDGVADAAHSIQMQRGLSAVNLATPSIGGTMNIITDPAAHEKGGKYRQEVGAGGFLKSTLNYNTGLIGDKFALSFTGVRKTGDGVIDKTWTDAWAYYFGASYQANADNRFELYAIGAPQRHGQNLYKQNIGAYDAEFAEGVDGYDTEALGEDGQFVDVGRKFNQNWAPIDASYTGKQYWYMYGAKTVERHDPNYLNERENFFHKPLVNLNHFMTINDKAMLSSVLYWSGGSGGGTGTYGRIPTMDADGKLGGQSYKFYYGRSPWTRDWNALVAMNSGTDDVVYVDKRAISREAGQSVGILRNSINRQNTYGLISKLNIDVSDELEVQIGLDWRTAGIEHAREVRDLMGGDFYMDFADDNSPDGKKVGLGDIIAYHNETTVDWLGTFIQGAYSADKLSAYGMVGVSKIAYSYQDHFTVADEKITADPISTIQWKGGAMYDVDDNVSVFANFGIVEKPPIMDNVIYFDGTVASDPANEKFISTEAGINFQSENFAVKANVYNTDWKDRNLTKSVTSGQGSSGDTDVIFLSGINQNHQGLEIEANTKISDMLSLNAAISFGTWKFDGDADGNYQEDEFNEAGQVIGQKTTPYTYALDGLMVGDQPQTAYVLGATLAPITGLRMSGTYRMYDKNYADWSPGAREYDGSDADADREQVWMAPAYNRLDLHASYQLPKIGGYDMTLTGHVFNALDAVYVQDAVDHSQYNSYGSKVHAAHNAEVFLGTPRYFNLGLSVNF
;
A
#
# COMPACT_ATOMS: atom_id res chain seq x y z
N MET A 1 -39.94 9.21 26.41
CA MET A 1 -39.93 8.38 27.64
C MET A 1 -39.77 6.92 27.24
N LYS A 2 -38.58 6.47 26.98
CA LYS A 2 -38.16 5.04 26.84
C LYS A 2 -36.63 5.04 26.59
N ASN A 3 -35.83 5.14 27.61
CA ASN A 3 -34.39 4.83 27.59
C ASN A 3 -33.83 5.00 29.04
N ARG A 4 -34.36 4.20 29.96
CA ARG A 4 -33.86 4.20 31.34
C ARG A 4 -33.56 2.82 31.94
N ASN A 5 -33.68 1.73 31.13
CA ASN A 5 -33.52 0.36 31.64
C ASN A 5 -32.28 -0.40 31.15
N LEU A 6 -31.32 0.26 30.48
CA LEU A 6 -30.06 -0.41 30.03
C LEU A 6 -28.84 -0.17 30.95
N ILE A 7 -28.94 0.75 31.92
CA ILE A 7 -27.84 1.06 32.85
C ILE A 7 -27.90 0.22 34.15
N SER A 8 -29.05 -0.37 34.46
CA SER A 8 -29.25 -1.13 35.71
C SER A 8 -28.75 -2.58 35.67
N LEU A 9 -28.36 -3.12 34.50
CA LEU A 9 -27.91 -4.54 34.38
C LEU A 9 -26.37 -4.67 34.45
N MET A 10 -25.60 -3.58 34.44
CA MET A 10 -24.14 -3.59 34.55
C MET A 10 -23.59 -3.37 35.97
N ALA A 11 -24.41 -3.13 36.94
CA ALA A 11 -23.98 -2.76 38.28
C ALA A 11 -23.97 -3.90 39.31
N THR A 12 -24.31 -5.15 38.94
CA THR A 12 -24.51 -6.22 39.92
C THR A 12 -23.44 -7.33 39.87
N PHE A 13 -22.32 -7.13 39.15
CA PHE A 13 -21.23 -8.15 39.06
C PHE A 13 -19.83 -7.61 39.41
N LEU A 14 -19.69 -6.77 40.40
CA LEU A 14 -18.40 -6.34 40.94
C LEU A 14 -18.32 -6.60 42.44
N MET A 15 -18.05 -7.84 42.83
CA MET A 15 -17.42 -8.11 44.12
C MET A 15 -15.93 -8.40 43.84
N PRO A 16 -14.97 -7.61 44.34
CA PRO A 16 -13.56 -7.93 44.24
C PRO A 16 -13.23 -9.07 45.22
N MET A 17 -12.88 -10.24 44.69
CA MET A 17 -12.16 -11.26 45.42
C MET A 17 -10.69 -10.80 45.53
N PHE A 18 -10.26 -10.29 46.67
CA PHE A 18 -8.84 -10.10 46.94
C PHE A 18 -8.21 -11.48 47.17
N ILE A 19 -7.54 -11.99 46.17
CA ILE A 19 -6.61 -13.11 46.29
C ILE A 19 -5.23 -12.48 46.53
N TYR A 20 -4.64 -12.69 47.71
CA TYR A 20 -3.26 -12.37 48.00
C TYR A 20 -2.40 -13.40 47.31
N GLY A 21 -1.90 -13.11 46.12
CA GLY A 21 -0.83 -13.87 45.45
C GLY A 21 0.53 -13.34 45.89
N GLN A 22 1.50 -14.21 46.02
CA GLN A 22 2.90 -13.88 46.22
C GLN A 22 3.49 -13.31 44.94
N SER A 23 4.63 -12.61 45.00
CA SER A 23 5.28 -12.04 43.83
C SER A 23 6.71 -12.49 43.63
N ILE A 24 7.08 -12.74 42.39
CA ILE A 24 8.47 -12.79 41.93
C ILE A 24 8.77 -11.42 41.34
N SER A 25 9.69 -10.67 41.92
CA SER A 25 10.11 -9.35 41.44
C SER A 25 11.63 -9.29 41.36
N GLY A 26 12.16 -8.34 40.60
CA GLY A 26 13.60 -8.20 40.45
C GLY A 26 13.93 -7.25 39.31
N THR A 27 15.18 -7.25 38.86
CA THR A 27 15.69 -6.44 37.75
C THR A 27 16.24 -7.32 36.64
N VAL A 28 16.13 -6.88 35.41
CA VAL A 28 16.80 -7.44 34.25
C VAL A 28 17.81 -6.39 33.75
N ASN A 29 19.09 -6.74 33.87
CA ASN A 29 20.20 -5.85 33.49
C ASN A 29 21.08 -6.51 32.42
N SER A 30 21.83 -5.73 31.65
CA SER A 30 22.92 -6.22 30.80
C SER A 30 24.08 -6.79 31.65
N GLY A 31 25.00 -7.50 31.02
CA GLY A 31 26.26 -7.95 31.66
C GLY A 31 27.13 -6.79 32.15
N THR A 32 26.92 -5.58 31.65
CA THR A 32 27.58 -4.33 32.09
C THR A 32 26.84 -3.62 33.23
N GLY A 33 25.62 -4.07 33.56
CA GLY A 33 24.81 -3.53 34.65
C GLY A 33 23.75 -2.51 34.22
N ASP A 34 23.59 -2.26 32.92
CA ASP A 34 22.59 -1.32 32.39
C ASP A 34 21.20 -1.97 32.40
N PRO A 35 20.13 -1.25 32.77
CA PRO A 35 18.80 -1.81 32.82
C PRO A 35 18.27 -2.14 31.41
N LEU A 36 17.69 -3.32 31.25
CA LEU A 36 17.12 -3.80 29.99
C LEU A 36 15.60 -3.59 29.95
N ALA A 37 15.20 -2.38 29.61
CA ALA A 37 13.79 -2.01 29.44
C ALA A 37 13.10 -2.89 28.40
N GLY A 38 11.89 -3.40 28.71
CA GLY A 38 11.12 -4.23 27.80
C GLY A 38 11.59 -5.69 27.72
N ALA A 39 12.57 -6.11 28.56
CA ALA A 39 12.93 -7.51 28.68
C ALA A 39 11.71 -8.32 29.13
N ASN A 40 11.43 -9.40 28.45
CA ASN A 40 10.32 -10.28 28.76
C ASN A 40 10.74 -11.30 29.83
N VAL A 41 10.03 -11.31 30.97
CA VAL A 41 10.26 -12.26 32.04
C VAL A 41 9.03 -13.14 32.15
N VAL A 42 9.19 -14.45 31.89
CA VAL A 42 8.08 -15.42 31.87
C VAL A 42 8.33 -16.58 32.81
N VAL A 43 7.26 -17.13 33.35
CA VAL A 43 7.31 -18.36 34.18
C VAL A 43 7.02 -19.52 33.24
N GLU A 44 8.04 -20.39 33.04
CA GLU A 44 7.99 -21.51 32.11
C GLU A 44 6.80 -22.44 32.38
N GLY A 45 6.12 -22.86 31.33
CA GLY A 45 4.93 -23.71 31.41
C GLY A 45 3.68 -23.05 31.96
N THR A 46 3.69 -21.71 32.12
CA THR A 46 2.54 -20.88 32.53
C THR A 46 2.40 -19.69 31.62
N GLU A 47 1.34 -18.93 31.77
CA GLU A 47 1.16 -17.67 31.07
C GLU A 47 1.51 -16.45 31.92
N LEU A 48 2.14 -16.68 33.04
CA LEU A 48 2.55 -15.62 33.94
C LEU A 48 3.86 -15.04 33.45
N GLY A 49 3.84 -13.72 33.20
CA GLY A 49 5.02 -13.00 32.80
C GLY A 49 4.83 -11.50 32.97
N ALA A 50 5.92 -10.76 32.89
CA ALA A 50 5.96 -9.30 32.91
C ALA A 50 7.05 -8.80 31.96
N ALA A 51 6.84 -7.66 31.33
CA ALA A 51 7.90 -6.91 30.67
C ALA A 51 8.61 -6.05 31.72
N ALA A 52 9.95 -6.03 31.69
CA ALA A 52 10.75 -5.15 32.53
C ALA A 52 10.47 -3.68 32.19
N GLN A 53 10.38 -2.86 33.22
CA GLN A 53 10.16 -1.42 33.11
C GLN A 53 11.43 -0.72 32.61
N ALA A 54 11.36 0.62 32.40
CA ALA A 54 12.50 1.41 31.91
C ALA A 54 13.77 1.32 32.79
N ASP A 55 13.59 1.08 34.10
CA ASP A 55 14.65 0.85 35.06
C ASP A 55 15.07 -0.63 35.19
N GLY A 56 14.59 -1.49 34.27
CA GLY A 56 14.83 -2.94 34.29
C GLY A 56 14.00 -3.71 35.31
N THR A 57 13.18 -3.08 36.15
CA THR A 57 12.38 -3.76 37.19
C THR A 57 11.21 -4.52 36.61
N TYR A 58 10.88 -5.68 37.20
CA TYR A 58 9.70 -6.45 36.86
C TYR A 58 9.02 -7.04 38.09
N SER A 59 7.74 -7.41 37.99
CA SER A 59 7.01 -8.12 39.04
C SER A 59 5.93 -9.03 38.43
N ILE A 60 5.92 -10.29 38.82
CA ILE A 60 5.00 -11.32 38.39
C ILE A 60 4.27 -11.88 39.62
N LYS A 61 2.94 -11.89 39.64
CA LYS A 61 2.16 -12.54 40.70
C LYS A 61 2.02 -14.03 40.43
N VAL A 62 2.37 -14.83 41.45
CA VAL A 62 2.33 -16.29 41.36
C VAL A 62 1.81 -16.89 42.67
N ASP A 63 1.34 -18.12 42.64
CA ASP A 63 1.01 -18.88 43.85
C ASP A 63 2.29 -19.47 44.51
N GLU A 64 2.18 -20.06 45.70
CA GLU A 64 3.28 -20.79 46.34
C GLU A 64 3.66 -22.01 45.48
N GLY A 65 4.96 -22.16 45.17
CA GLY A 65 5.42 -23.22 44.29
C GLY A 65 6.87 -23.07 43.83
N SER A 66 7.36 -24.06 43.10
CA SER A 66 8.65 -24.02 42.42
C SER A 66 8.44 -23.67 40.94
N TYR A 67 9.14 -22.65 40.47
CA TYR A 67 9.00 -22.11 39.11
C TYR A 67 10.34 -22.00 38.42
N THR A 68 10.38 -22.29 37.14
CA THR A 68 11.45 -21.89 36.23
C THR A 68 11.07 -20.54 35.64
N VAL A 69 11.90 -19.51 35.81
CA VAL A 69 11.69 -18.19 35.29
C VAL A 69 12.72 -17.88 34.20
N ILE A 70 12.29 -17.42 33.04
CA ILE A 70 13.12 -17.11 31.88
C ILE A 70 13.04 -15.62 31.63
N ALA A 71 14.19 -14.95 31.60
CA ALA A 71 14.31 -13.56 31.13
C ALA A 71 14.93 -13.54 29.73
N SER A 72 14.31 -12.79 28.82
CA SER A 72 14.79 -12.65 27.45
C SER A 72 14.54 -11.23 26.92
N VAL A 73 15.45 -10.72 26.12
CA VAL A 73 15.29 -9.46 25.38
C VAL A 73 16.08 -9.55 24.08
N ILE A 74 15.62 -8.88 23.03
CA ILE A 74 16.29 -8.89 21.74
C ILE A 74 17.72 -8.36 21.90
N GLY A 75 18.69 -9.09 21.34
CA GLY A 75 20.12 -8.77 21.43
C GLY A 75 20.86 -9.35 22.63
N TYR A 76 20.20 -10.19 23.45
CA TYR A 76 20.80 -10.82 24.63
C TYR A 76 20.50 -12.31 24.70
N GLU A 77 21.41 -13.09 25.23
CA GLU A 77 21.17 -14.52 25.55
C GLU A 77 20.13 -14.64 26.67
N SER A 78 19.11 -15.49 26.46
CA SER A 78 18.09 -15.73 27.46
C SER A 78 18.71 -16.35 28.72
N SER A 79 18.29 -15.94 29.88
CA SER A 79 18.75 -16.48 31.18
C SER A 79 17.59 -17.17 31.90
N THR A 80 17.82 -18.40 32.32
CA THR A 80 16.85 -19.23 33.02
C THR A 80 17.26 -19.45 34.47
N LYS A 81 16.34 -19.24 35.42
CA LYS A 81 16.57 -19.43 36.85
C LYS A 81 15.42 -20.19 37.51
N LEU A 82 15.74 -21.11 38.36
CA LEU A 82 14.78 -21.82 39.19
C LEU A 82 14.54 -21.04 40.50
N VAL A 83 13.29 -20.86 40.89
CA VAL A 83 12.92 -20.16 42.14
C VAL A 83 11.85 -20.91 42.91
N ASN A 84 11.98 -21.00 44.22
CA ASN A 84 10.95 -21.52 45.11
C ASN A 84 10.25 -20.35 45.81
N VAL A 85 8.97 -20.20 45.54
CA VAL A 85 8.12 -19.13 46.06
C VAL A 85 7.36 -19.66 47.29
N SER A 86 7.71 -19.13 48.44
CA SER A 86 7.01 -19.35 49.73
C SER A 86 6.67 -18.02 50.43
N GLY A 87 6.74 -16.91 49.70
CA GLY A 87 6.50 -15.50 50.02
C GLY A 87 6.98 -14.66 48.86
N ASP A 88 6.98 -13.33 48.97
CA ASP A 88 7.55 -12.47 47.95
C ASP A 88 9.06 -12.75 47.78
N VAL A 89 9.50 -12.97 46.53
CA VAL A 89 10.89 -13.34 46.20
C VAL A 89 11.47 -12.32 45.21
N THR A 90 12.76 -11.96 45.47
CA THR A 90 13.50 -11.14 44.49
C THR A 90 14.37 -12.04 43.61
N LEU A 91 14.29 -11.89 42.28
CA LEU A 91 15.04 -12.69 41.31
C LEU A 91 15.57 -11.77 40.19
N ASP A 92 16.84 -11.39 40.26
CA ASP A 92 17.51 -10.55 39.31
C ASP A 92 18.12 -11.36 38.19
N PHE A 93 18.10 -10.82 36.97
CA PHE A 93 18.72 -11.38 35.77
C PHE A 93 19.82 -10.42 35.27
N SER A 94 20.95 -11.02 34.85
CA SER A 94 22.00 -10.35 34.10
C SER A 94 22.11 -11.09 32.78
N LEU A 95 21.73 -10.41 31.67
CA LEU A 95 21.76 -10.99 30.33
C LEU A 95 23.06 -10.57 29.65
N VAL A 96 23.71 -11.54 29.00
CA VAL A 96 24.91 -11.30 28.20
C VAL A 96 24.49 -10.92 26.79
N VAL A 97 25.15 -9.92 26.21
CA VAL A 97 24.90 -9.53 24.80
C VAL A 97 25.15 -10.76 23.91
N SER A 98 24.13 -11.20 23.20
CA SER A 98 24.30 -12.22 22.18
C SER A 98 25.00 -11.57 20.99
N ALA A 99 26.21 -12.00 20.67
CA ALA A 99 26.94 -11.52 19.51
C ALA A 99 26.28 -11.89 18.15
N ILE A 100 25.09 -12.49 18.18
CA ILE A 100 24.40 -13.06 17.01
C ILE A 100 23.04 -12.40 16.71
N GLU A 101 22.53 -11.46 17.54
CA GLU A 101 21.14 -10.99 17.33
C GLU A 101 20.89 -9.46 17.35
N MET A 102 21.50 -8.68 16.56
CA MET A 102 20.72 -7.84 15.65
C MET A 102 20.26 -8.82 14.60
N SER A 103 18.93 -9.02 14.44
CA SER A 103 18.50 -10.09 13.55
C SER A 103 19.18 -9.85 12.20
N ALA A 104 19.90 -10.85 11.68
CA ALA A 104 20.65 -10.68 10.43
C ALA A 104 19.73 -10.26 9.29
N LEU A 105 18.42 -10.51 9.44
CA LEU A 105 17.35 -10.04 8.58
C LEU A 105 17.12 -8.52 8.68
N GLU A 106 17.27 -7.91 9.86
CA GLU A 106 17.17 -6.44 10.02
C GLU A 106 18.34 -5.73 9.33
N VAL A 107 19.54 -6.29 9.41
CA VAL A 107 20.71 -5.81 8.67
C VAL A 107 20.50 -5.94 7.17
N LEU A 108 20.01 -7.09 6.69
CA LEU A 108 19.71 -7.30 5.28
C LEU A 108 18.64 -6.33 4.78
N ALA A 109 17.60 -6.09 5.57
CA ALA A 109 16.52 -5.15 5.27
C ALA A 109 16.91 -3.68 5.47
N SER A 110 18.12 -3.37 5.98
CA SER A 110 18.57 -1.99 6.24
C SER A 110 17.63 -1.20 7.15
N ARG A 111 17.21 -1.79 8.27
CA ARG A 111 16.36 -1.08 9.26
C ARG A 111 17.15 -0.04 10.01
N ALA A 112 16.47 1.07 10.31
CA ALA A 112 17.03 2.11 11.17
C ALA A 112 16.96 1.69 12.64
N GLY A 113 18.05 1.87 13.36
CA GLY A 113 18.14 1.73 14.81
C GLY A 113 18.19 3.09 15.50
N GLU A 114 18.32 3.08 16.83
CA GLU A 114 18.32 4.31 17.67
C GLU A 114 19.42 5.29 17.30
N LYS A 115 20.60 4.80 16.89
CA LYS A 115 21.76 5.61 16.49
C LYS A 115 21.79 5.93 14.99
N THR A 116 20.73 5.60 14.25
CA THR A 116 20.65 5.91 12.82
C THR A 116 20.07 7.31 12.62
N PRO A 117 20.79 8.25 11.95
CA PRO A 117 20.34 9.63 11.80
C PRO A 117 19.26 9.81 10.73
N VAL A 118 18.12 9.14 10.88
CA VAL A 118 16.95 9.21 9.98
C VAL A 118 15.65 9.22 10.78
N ALA A 119 14.61 9.84 10.22
CA ALA A 119 13.29 9.80 10.81
C ALA A 119 12.62 8.43 10.52
N TYR A 120 12.24 7.69 11.56
CA TYR A 120 11.55 6.41 11.40
C TYR A 120 10.51 6.16 12.48
N THR A 121 9.53 5.32 12.14
CA THR A 121 8.50 4.80 13.06
C THR A 121 8.39 3.29 12.86
N THR A 122 8.34 2.53 13.94
CA THR A 122 8.13 1.07 13.91
C THR A 122 6.75 0.74 14.46
N VAL A 123 5.98 -0.04 13.68
CA VAL A 123 4.68 -0.58 14.07
C VAL A 123 4.86 -2.05 14.39
N THR A 124 4.53 -2.43 15.63
CA THR A 124 4.68 -3.80 16.12
C THR A 124 3.54 -4.70 15.63
N LYS A 125 3.74 -6.02 15.66
CA LYS A 125 2.69 -7.02 15.42
C LYS A 125 1.45 -6.77 16.29
N ALA A 126 1.66 -6.49 17.57
CA ALA A 126 0.58 -6.22 18.53
C ALA A 126 -0.25 -4.98 18.14
N ASP A 127 0.38 -3.94 17.61
CA ASP A 127 -0.32 -2.74 17.13
C ASP A 127 -1.05 -2.98 15.80
N ILE A 128 -0.46 -3.76 14.89
CA ILE A 128 -1.11 -4.18 13.65
C ILE A 128 -2.39 -4.98 13.98
N GLU A 129 -2.28 -6.02 14.79
CA GLU A 129 -3.42 -6.86 15.19
C GLU A 129 -4.50 -6.09 15.96
N PHE A 130 -4.11 -5.08 16.74
CA PHE A 130 -5.02 -4.29 17.57
C PHE A 130 -5.76 -3.19 16.80
N ARG A 131 -5.24 -2.71 15.64
CA ARG A 131 -5.78 -1.51 14.98
C ARG A 131 -6.22 -1.74 13.55
N LEU A 132 -5.66 -2.73 12.83
CA LEU A 132 -5.86 -2.85 11.38
C LEU A 132 -7.27 -3.35 11.02
N GLY A 133 -7.81 -4.37 11.71
CA GLY A 133 -9.11 -4.95 11.41
C GLY A 133 -9.21 -5.45 9.97
N SER A 134 -10.23 -5.01 9.23
CA SER A 134 -10.45 -5.37 7.82
C SER A 134 -9.71 -4.48 6.81
N GLN A 135 -8.94 -3.51 7.26
CA GLN A 135 -8.24 -2.56 6.40
C GLN A 135 -7.00 -3.18 5.76
N ASP A 136 -6.58 -2.62 4.62
CA ASP A 136 -5.34 -3.00 3.95
C ASP A 136 -4.09 -2.56 4.75
N LEU A 137 -2.98 -3.28 4.56
CA LEU A 137 -1.75 -3.10 5.34
C LEU A 137 -1.24 -1.65 5.45
N PRO A 138 -1.24 -0.80 4.39
CA PRO A 138 -0.76 0.58 4.50
C PRO A 138 -1.49 1.42 5.54
N MET A 139 -2.76 1.10 5.83
CA MET A 139 -3.58 1.84 6.79
C MET A 139 -3.03 1.78 8.22
N ALA A 140 -2.21 0.75 8.54
CA ALA A 140 -1.52 0.64 9.83
C ALA A 140 -0.51 1.78 10.07
N LEU A 141 -0.04 2.44 9.00
CA LEU A 141 0.95 3.52 9.06
C LEU A 141 0.34 4.93 9.21
N ASN A 142 -0.98 5.09 9.19
CA ASN A 142 -1.66 6.39 9.37
C ASN A 142 -1.50 7.03 10.76
N LEU A 143 -0.70 6.43 11.64
CA LEU A 143 -0.24 7.02 12.90
C LEU A 143 1.16 7.63 12.78
N THR A 144 1.79 7.54 11.60
CA THR A 144 3.13 8.05 11.33
C THR A 144 3.03 9.45 10.73
N PRO A 145 3.80 10.45 11.18
CA PRO A 145 3.79 11.79 10.60
C PRO A 145 4.07 11.76 9.09
N SER A 146 3.40 12.64 8.35
CA SER A 146 3.52 12.77 6.87
C SER A 146 3.25 11.48 6.07
N VAL A 147 2.61 10.49 6.66
CA VAL A 147 2.11 9.30 5.97
C VAL A 147 0.61 9.39 5.81
N TYR A 148 0.15 9.19 4.58
CA TYR A 148 -1.27 9.20 4.24
C TYR A 148 -1.61 7.96 3.41
N ALA A 149 -2.30 7.02 4.01
CA ALA A 149 -2.83 5.85 3.33
C ALA A 149 -4.34 5.94 3.21
N THR A 150 -4.87 5.64 2.02
CA THR A 150 -6.29 5.66 1.69
C THR A 150 -6.74 4.32 1.13
N GLN A 151 -8.04 4.06 1.18
CA GLN A 151 -8.66 2.88 0.55
C GLN A 151 -9.15 3.18 -0.87
N GLN A 152 -8.86 4.36 -1.42
CA GLN A 152 -9.33 4.81 -2.73
C GLN A 152 -10.85 4.66 -2.87
N GLY A 153 -11.34 3.96 -3.89
CA GLY A 153 -12.75 3.67 -4.08
C GLY A 153 -13.37 2.68 -3.07
N GLY A 154 -12.61 2.22 -2.06
CA GLY A 154 -13.10 1.38 -0.97
C GLY A 154 -13.02 -0.12 -1.23
N GLY A 155 -12.44 -0.57 -2.35
CA GLY A 155 -12.18 -1.97 -2.65
C GLY A 155 -11.07 -2.56 -1.78
N ALA A 156 -11.13 -3.86 -1.51
CA ALA A 156 -10.09 -4.56 -0.77
C ALA A 156 -8.82 -4.69 -1.63
N GLY A 157 -7.68 -4.23 -1.09
CA GLY A 157 -6.40 -4.24 -1.81
C GLY A 157 -6.17 -3.07 -2.77
N ASP A 158 -7.12 -2.13 -2.84
CA ASP A 158 -6.99 -0.91 -3.65
C ASP A 158 -6.31 0.24 -2.90
N ALA A 159 -5.78 -0.01 -1.69
CA ALA A 159 -5.11 1.00 -0.89
C ALA A 159 -3.94 1.66 -1.61
N ARG A 160 -3.68 2.92 -1.26
CA ARG A 160 -2.49 3.69 -1.66
C ARG A 160 -1.82 4.27 -0.44
N ILE A 161 -0.52 4.55 -0.56
CA ILE A 161 0.27 5.21 0.46
C ILE A 161 1.09 6.33 -0.16
N ASN A 162 1.01 7.50 0.44
CA ASN A 162 1.83 8.66 0.13
C ASN A 162 2.64 9.05 1.37
N VAL A 163 3.86 9.50 1.16
CA VAL A 163 4.78 9.91 2.23
C VAL A 163 5.44 11.22 1.84
N ARG A 164 5.24 12.29 2.62
CA ARG A 164 5.78 13.63 2.35
C ARG A 164 5.42 14.18 0.96
N GLY A 165 4.22 13.86 0.45
CA GLY A 165 3.78 14.22 -0.90
C GLY A 165 4.33 13.31 -2.02
N PHE A 166 5.18 12.34 -1.72
CA PHE A 166 5.64 11.33 -2.67
C PHE A 166 4.66 10.16 -2.70
N ASN A 167 4.19 9.80 -3.88
CA ASN A 167 3.35 8.61 -4.06
C ASN A 167 4.15 7.31 -3.90
N GLN A 168 3.46 6.19 -3.80
CA GLN A 168 4.07 4.87 -3.53
C GLN A 168 5.09 4.38 -4.57
N ARG A 169 5.16 4.95 -5.78
CA ARG A 169 6.23 4.67 -6.76
C ARG A 169 7.60 5.16 -6.28
N ASN A 170 7.61 6.11 -5.37
CA ASN A 170 8.80 6.75 -4.80
C ASN A 170 9.06 6.35 -3.35
N VAL A 171 8.29 5.37 -2.85
CA VAL A 171 8.47 4.74 -1.54
C VAL A 171 8.90 3.29 -1.77
N ALA A 172 10.10 2.92 -1.33
CA ALA A 172 10.54 1.54 -1.44
C ALA A 172 9.76 0.66 -0.46
N VAL A 173 9.11 -0.39 -0.96
CA VAL A 173 8.43 -1.39 -0.13
C VAL A 173 9.24 -2.67 -0.15
N MET A 174 9.64 -3.15 1.02
CA MET A 174 10.48 -4.32 1.17
C MET A 174 9.82 -5.37 2.05
N ILE A 175 9.90 -6.63 1.67
CA ILE A 175 9.48 -7.78 2.46
C ILE A 175 10.70 -8.68 2.66
N ASN A 176 11.13 -8.86 3.91
CA ASN A 176 12.32 -9.66 4.28
C ASN A 176 13.59 -9.28 3.47
N GLY A 177 13.78 -7.98 3.23
CA GLY A 177 14.92 -7.45 2.49
C GLY A 177 14.76 -7.48 0.96
N VAL A 178 13.65 -8.02 0.42
CA VAL A 178 13.37 -8.06 -1.02
C VAL A 178 12.48 -6.90 -1.43
N PRO A 179 12.90 -6.02 -2.37
CA PRO A 179 12.07 -4.95 -2.92
C PRO A 179 10.86 -5.49 -3.70
N GLN A 180 9.70 -4.86 -3.48
CA GLN A 180 8.43 -5.29 -4.06
C GLN A 180 7.86 -4.32 -5.10
N ASN A 181 8.43 -3.12 -5.24
CA ASN A 181 8.05 -2.19 -6.29
C ASN A 181 8.26 -2.85 -7.67
N ASP A 182 7.29 -2.69 -8.53
CA ASP A 182 7.35 -3.18 -9.91
C ASP A 182 8.56 -2.61 -10.65
N MET A 183 9.29 -3.44 -11.40
CA MET A 183 10.54 -3.02 -12.04
C MET A 183 10.32 -2.16 -13.28
N GLU A 184 9.14 -2.21 -13.89
CA GLU A 184 8.78 -1.44 -15.08
C GLU A 184 8.30 -0.04 -14.72
N ASN A 185 7.38 0.07 -13.75
CA ASN A 185 6.65 1.30 -13.43
C ASN A 185 6.74 1.76 -11.97
N GLY A 186 7.39 1.00 -11.08
CA GLY A 186 7.60 1.34 -9.68
C GLY A 186 6.39 1.17 -8.76
N TRP A 187 5.23 0.70 -9.26
CA TRP A 187 4.00 0.59 -8.49
C TRP A 187 3.98 -0.58 -7.51
N VAL A 188 3.20 -0.49 -6.45
CA VAL A 188 2.91 -1.59 -5.52
C VAL A 188 1.40 -1.80 -5.46
N TYR A 189 0.94 -3.01 -5.78
CA TYR A 189 -0.47 -3.40 -5.71
C TYR A 189 -0.71 -4.15 -4.40
N TRP A 190 -1.43 -3.53 -3.46
CA TRP A 190 -1.56 -4.07 -2.09
C TRP A 190 -2.41 -5.33 -2.03
N SER A 191 -3.30 -5.56 -2.99
CA SER A 191 -4.04 -6.82 -3.14
C SER A 191 -3.13 -8.04 -3.30
N ASN A 192 -1.91 -7.87 -3.84
CA ASN A 192 -0.92 -8.93 -3.99
C ASN A 192 -0.29 -9.36 -2.65
N TRP A 193 -0.41 -8.53 -1.62
CA TRP A 193 0.19 -8.69 -0.30
C TRP A 193 -0.87 -8.80 0.82
N ASP A 194 -2.11 -9.10 0.48
CA ASP A 194 -3.16 -9.40 1.45
C ASP A 194 -2.72 -10.60 2.32
N GLY A 195 -2.92 -10.51 3.64
CA GLY A 195 -2.46 -11.50 4.60
C GLY A 195 -0.99 -11.37 5.05
N VAL A 196 -0.15 -10.56 4.41
CA VAL A 196 1.22 -10.29 4.89
C VAL A 196 1.20 -9.68 6.29
N ALA A 197 0.22 -8.82 6.59
CA ALA A 197 0.02 -8.27 7.93
C ALA A 197 -0.17 -9.33 9.02
N ASP A 198 -0.81 -10.47 8.70
CA ASP A 198 -1.06 -11.56 9.64
C ASP A 198 0.23 -12.38 9.93
N ALA A 199 1.20 -12.35 9.02
CA ALA A 199 2.50 -13.00 9.16
C ALA A 199 3.60 -12.04 9.65
N ALA A 200 3.40 -10.73 9.53
CA ALA A 200 4.42 -9.73 9.88
C ALA A 200 4.77 -9.76 11.37
N HIS A 201 6.06 -9.69 11.67
CA HIS A 201 6.59 -9.45 13.01
C HIS A 201 6.56 -7.95 13.33
N SER A 202 6.94 -7.12 12.37
CA SER A 202 6.90 -5.66 12.48
C SER A 202 7.00 -4.98 11.12
N ILE A 203 6.56 -3.71 11.07
CA ILE A 203 6.71 -2.81 9.93
C ILE A 203 7.48 -1.60 10.40
N GLN A 204 8.55 -1.24 9.71
CA GLN A 204 9.25 0.01 9.94
C GLN A 204 9.06 0.94 8.74
N MET A 205 8.60 2.15 8.99
CA MET A 205 8.53 3.23 8.02
C MET A 205 9.66 4.22 8.28
N GLN A 206 10.64 4.27 7.39
CA GLN A 206 11.66 5.31 7.34
C GLN A 206 11.20 6.38 6.37
N ARG A 207 11.24 7.65 6.75
CA ARG A 207 10.78 8.78 5.94
C ARG A 207 11.95 9.50 5.30
N GLY A 208 11.78 10.00 4.07
CA GLY A 208 12.81 10.74 3.34
C GLY A 208 13.99 9.89 2.87
N LEU A 209 15.19 10.42 2.98
CA LEU A 209 16.44 9.72 2.67
C LEU A 209 16.69 8.58 3.66
N SER A 210 16.00 7.49 3.48
CA SER A 210 16.13 6.33 4.36
C SER A 210 17.57 5.82 4.46
N ALA A 211 17.87 5.14 5.57
CA ALA A 211 19.15 4.46 5.79
C ALA A 211 19.34 3.22 4.89
N VAL A 212 18.37 2.95 3.97
CA VAL A 212 18.45 1.81 3.06
C VAL A 212 19.69 1.95 2.20
N ASN A 213 20.58 1.01 2.40
CA ASN A 213 21.82 0.83 1.67
C ASN A 213 21.60 -0.19 0.55
N LEU A 214 20.69 0.10 -0.36
CA LEU A 214 20.52 -0.57 -1.64
C LEU A 214 20.75 0.44 -2.74
N ALA A 215 21.16 -0.04 -3.89
CA ALA A 215 21.25 0.79 -5.08
C ALA A 215 19.88 1.27 -5.58
N THR A 216 18.78 0.75 -4.99
CA THR A 216 17.41 1.15 -5.33
C THR A 216 17.09 2.55 -4.78
N PRO A 217 16.67 3.49 -5.63
CA PRO A 217 16.27 4.81 -5.18
C PRO A 217 15.05 4.76 -4.28
N SER A 218 15.14 5.37 -3.11
CA SER A 218 14.02 5.55 -2.18
C SER A 218 14.07 6.97 -1.64
N ILE A 219 13.08 7.78 -1.96
CA ILE A 219 13.09 9.22 -1.73
C ILE A 219 11.98 9.64 -0.78
N GLY A 220 10.75 9.17 -0.99
CA GLY A 220 9.64 9.41 -0.07
C GLY A 220 9.85 8.68 1.26
N GLY A 221 10.55 7.56 1.20
CA GLY A 221 10.84 6.72 2.36
C GLY A 221 10.93 5.25 2.02
N THR A 222 11.11 4.42 3.04
CA THR A 222 11.15 2.96 2.90
C THR A 222 10.24 2.30 3.92
N MET A 223 9.37 1.44 3.45
CA MET A 223 8.52 0.56 4.26
C MET A 223 9.16 -0.83 4.31
N ASN A 224 9.68 -1.22 5.47
CA ASN A 224 10.30 -2.51 5.70
C ASN A 224 9.35 -3.43 6.49
N ILE A 225 8.91 -4.52 5.89
CA ILE A 225 8.08 -5.56 6.52
C ILE A 225 8.97 -6.76 6.83
N ILE A 226 8.98 -7.18 8.07
CA ILE A 226 9.76 -8.35 8.51
C ILE A 226 8.82 -9.42 9.05
N THR A 227 9.07 -10.67 8.64
CA THR A 227 8.46 -11.90 9.14
C THR A 227 9.59 -12.79 9.65
N ASP A 228 9.69 -13.07 10.95
CA ASP A 228 10.79 -13.87 11.51
C ASP A 228 10.26 -15.18 12.11
N PRO A 229 10.56 -16.36 11.50
CA PRO A 229 10.11 -17.64 12.03
C PRO A 229 10.79 -18.02 13.35
N ALA A 230 12.00 -17.53 13.58
CA ALA A 230 12.79 -17.87 14.78
C ALA A 230 12.39 -17.03 16.01
N ALA A 231 11.78 -15.85 15.79
CA ALA A 231 11.33 -14.97 16.86
C ALA A 231 10.04 -15.43 17.56
N HIS A 232 9.41 -16.53 17.12
CA HIS A 232 8.13 -16.99 17.66
C HIS A 232 8.29 -18.18 18.59
N GLU A 233 7.61 -18.15 19.71
CA GLU A 233 7.44 -19.32 20.59
C GLU A 233 6.57 -20.38 19.90
N LYS A 234 6.69 -21.63 20.38
CA LYS A 234 5.85 -22.74 19.92
C LYS A 234 4.39 -22.48 20.26
N GLY A 235 3.51 -22.53 19.28
CA GLY A 235 2.09 -22.40 19.50
C GLY A 235 1.31 -22.17 18.21
N GLY A 236 0.02 -22.22 18.33
CA GLY A 236 -0.90 -21.90 17.25
C GLY A 236 -1.89 -20.81 17.66
N LYS A 237 -2.38 -20.05 16.68
CA LYS A 237 -3.44 -19.06 16.85
C LYS A 237 -4.44 -19.21 15.73
N TYR A 238 -5.70 -19.39 16.07
CA TYR A 238 -6.80 -19.26 15.14
C TYR A 238 -7.57 -17.97 15.43
N ARG A 239 -7.82 -17.16 14.39
CA ARG A 239 -8.60 -15.94 14.50
C ARG A 239 -9.74 -15.95 13.49
N GLN A 240 -10.95 -15.65 13.97
CA GLN A 240 -12.13 -15.46 13.16
C GLN A 240 -12.61 -14.02 13.30
N GLU A 241 -12.80 -13.34 12.18
CA GLU A 241 -13.26 -11.95 12.13
C GLU A 241 -14.53 -11.86 11.27
N VAL A 242 -15.46 -11.01 11.70
CA VAL A 242 -16.69 -10.67 10.98
C VAL A 242 -16.89 -9.16 11.01
N GLY A 243 -17.59 -8.62 10.02
CA GLY A 243 -17.77 -7.16 9.99
C GLY A 243 -18.82 -6.69 8.97
N ALA A 244 -18.88 -5.39 8.80
CA ALA A 244 -19.72 -4.73 7.81
C ALA A 244 -19.39 -5.20 6.39
N GLY A 245 -20.37 -5.13 5.47
CA GLY A 245 -20.20 -5.58 4.10
C GLY A 245 -19.98 -7.10 3.98
N GLY A 246 -20.57 -7.92 4.85
CA GLY A 246 -20.42 -9.36 4.82
C GLY A 246 -18.99 -9.86 5.09
N PHE A 247 -18.11 -8.99 5.64
CA PHE A 247 -16.71 -9.32 5.88
C PHE A 247 -16.56 -10.54 6.77
N LEU A 248 -15.82 -11.53 6.28
CA LEU A 248 -15.47 -12.76 6.97
C LEU A 248 -14.00 -13.07 6.69
N LYS A 249 -13.18 -13.13 7.76
CA LYS A 249 -11.77 -13.50 7.66
C LYS A 249 -11.43 -14.57 8.68
N SER A 250 -10.81 -15.65 8.22
CA SER A 250 -10.29 -16.75 9.04
C SER A 250 -8.77 -16.79 8.88
N THR A 251 -8.04 -16.69 9.97
CA THR A 251 -6.57 -16.74 10.00
C THR A 251 -6.12 -17.88 10.88
N LEU A 252 -5.21 -18.71 10.38
CA LEU A 252 -4.52 -19.74 11.13
C LEU A 252 -3.01 -19.47 11.11
N ASN A 253 -2.41 -19.26 12.26
CA ASN A 253 -0.97 -19.19 12.44
C ASN A 253 -0.50 -20.41 13.24
N TYR A 254 0.67 -20.93 12.89
CA TYR A 254 1.34 -21.98 13.67
C TYR A 254 2.84 -21.81 13.61
N ASN A 255 3.48 -21.87 14.77
CA ASN A 255 4.94 -21.76 14.94
C ASN A 255 5.45 -22.97 15.72
N THR A 256 6.54 -23.55 15.26
CA THR A 256 7.15 -24.69 15.98
C THR A 256 7.99 -24.25 17.18
N GLY A 257 8.32 -22.94 17.25
CA GLY A 257 9.44 -22.50 18.06
C GLY A 257 10.76 -23.08 17.54
N LEU A 258 11.83 -22.87 18.27
CA LEU A 258 13.14 -23.41 17.95
C LEU A 258 13.22 -24.92 18.34
N ILE A 259 13.45 -25.78 17.36
CA ILE A 259 13.57 -27.23 17.54
C ILE A 259 15.05 -27.58 17.57
N GLY A 260 15.53 -28.11 18.72
CA GLY A 260 16.91 -28.55 18.91
C GLY A 260 17.93 -27.45 18.63
N ASP A 261 17.57 -26.21 18.95
CA ASP A 261 18.38 -24.96 18.76
C ASP A 261 18.87 -24.73 17.32
N LYS A 262 18.22 -25.37 16.33
CA LYS A 262 18.68 -25.34 14.93
C LYS A 262 17.60 -25.03 13.92
N PHE A 263 16.36 -25.36 14.20
CA PHE A 263 15.32 -25.36 13.18
C PHE A 263 14.04 -24.73 13.69
N ALA A 264 13.45 -23.82 12.93
CA ALA A 264 12.14 -23.24 13.22
C ALA A 264 11.29 -23.19 11.95
N LEU A 265 9.99 -23.43 12.11
CA LEU A 265 8.98 -23.28 11.05
C LEU A 265 7.87 -22.36 11.50
N SER A 266 7.40 -21.54 10.60
CA SER A 266 6.20 -20.71 10.75
C SER A 266 5.28 -20.88 9.55
N PHE A 267 3.99 -20.96 9.81
CA PHE A 267 2.95 -21.02 8.79
C PHE A 267 1.82 -20.07 9.12
N THR A 268 1.33 -19.33 8.10
CA THR A 268 0.11 -18.56 8.20
C THR A 268 -0.77 -18.84 6.99
N GLY A 269 -2.03 -19.15 7.22
CA GLY A 269 -3.04 -19.32 6.19
C GLY A 269 -4.22 -18.37 6.47
N VAL A 270 -4.68 -17.66 5.44
CA VAL A 270 -5.79 -16.71 5.53
C VAL A 270 -6.83 -17.01 4.47
N ARG A 271 -8.11 -16.96 4.85
CA ARG A 271 -9.25 -16.94 3.95
C ARG A 271 -10.05 -15.67 4.23
N LYS A 272 -10.28 -14.84 3.22
CA LYS A 272 -11.00 -13.57 3.33
C LYS A 272 -12.10 -13.51 2.27
N THR A 273 -13.32 -13.17 2.69
CA THR A 273 -14.46 -12.90 1.82
C THR A 273 -15.28 -11.74 2.34
N GLY A 274 -16.08 -11.13 1.49
CA GLY A 274 -17.03 -10.07 1.86
C GLY A 274 -17.64 -9.41 0.63
N ASP A 275 -18.76 -8.73 0.83
CA ASP A 275 -19.47 -7.99 -0.24
C ASP A 275 -18.92 -6.57 -0.41
N GLY A 276 -18.12 -6.11 0.57
CA GLY A 276 -17.58 -4.75 0.62
C GLY A 276 -18.52 -3.74 1.30
N VAL A 277 -17.94 -2.66 1.82
CA VAL A 277 -18.71 -1.55 2.43
C VAL A 277 -19.26 -0.61 1.34
N ILE A 278 -18.50 -0.39 0.29
CA ILE A 278 -18.92 0.27 -0.95
C ILE A 278 -19.57 -0.78 -1.84
N ASP A 279 -20.60 -0.41 -2.59
CA ASP A 279 -21.44 -1.34 -3.35
C ASP A 279 -20.63 -2.18 -4.32
N LYS A 280 -20.78 -3.51 -4.23
CA LYS A 280 -20.15 -4.51 -5.08
C LYS A 280 -18.61 -4.46 -5.14
N THR A 281 -17.96 -3.94 -4.10
CA THR A 281 -16.51 -4.08 -3.90
C THR A 281 -16.21 -5.39 -3.13
N TRP A 282 -16.82 -6.48 -3.60
CA TRP A 282 -16.66 -7.80 -3.00
C TRP A 282 -15.22 -8.30 -3.07
N THR A 283 -14.83 -9.17 -2.15
CA THR A 283 -13.51 -9.82 -2.11
C THR A 283 -13.63 -11.32 -1.94
N ASP A 284 -12.76 -12.06 -2.61
CA ASP A 284 -12.57 -13.50 -2.55
C ASP A 284 -11.07 -13.79 -2.60
N ALA A 285 -10.43 -13.89 -1.43
CA ALA A 285 -9.00 -13.96 -1.31
C ALA A 285 -8.54 -15.11 -0.41
N TRP A 286 -7.42 -15.71 -0.78
CA TRP A 286 -6.58 -16.54 0.06
C TRP A 286 -5.23 -15.85 0.25
N ALA A 287 -4.58 -16.10 1.37
CA ALA A 287 -3.18 -15.75 1.54
C ALA A 287 -2.46 -16.86 2.29
N TYR A 288 -1.19 -17.01 1.99
CA TYR A 288 -0.32 -17.97 2.65
C TYR A 288 1.05 -17.35 2.93
N TYR A 289 1.60 -17.76 4.03
CA TYR A 289 2.98 -17.53 4.40
C TYR A 289 3.57 -18.84 4.93
N PHE A 290 4.78 -19.15 4.51
CA PHE A 290 5.62 -20.21 5.04
C PHE A 290 7.01 -19.63 5.30
N GLY A 291 7.53 -19.84 6.48
CA GLY A 291 8.89 -19.47 6.87
C GLY A 291 9.60 -20.65 7.51
N ALA A 292 10.86 -20.86 7.14
CA ALA A 292 11.72 -21.85 7.75
C ALA A 292 13.08 -21.21 8.05
N SER A 293 13.62 -21.44 9.24
CA SER A 293 14.98 -21.04 9.61
C SER A 293 15.77 -22.29 9.98
N TYR A 294 17.00 -22.38 9.50
CA TYR A 294 17.92 -23.50 9.76
C TYR A 294 19.32 -23.01 10.06
N GLN A 295 19.76 -23.21 11.29
CA GLN A 295 21.13 -22.99 11.75
C GLN A 295 21.97 -24.23 11.39
N ALA A 296 22.69 -24.21 10.28
CA ALA A 296 23.46 -25.33 9.78
C ALA A 296 24.68 -25.62 10.67
N ASN A 297 25.36 -24.58 11.12
CA ASN A 297 26.46 -24.57 12.08
C ASN A 297 26.55 -23.16 12.73
N ALA A 298 27.57 -22.94 13.57
CA ALA A 298 27.74 -21.65 14.25
C ALA A 298 27.85 -20.44 13.29
N ASP A 299 28.37 -20.66 12.09
CA ASP A 299 28.69 -19.59 11.14
C ASP A 299 27.66 -19.46 10.03
N ASN A 300 26.75 -20.41 9.85
CA ASN A 300 25.84 -20.43 8.70
C ASN A 300 24.39 -20.67 9.12
N ARG A 301 23.55 -19.69 8.77
CA ARG A 301 22.08 -19.76 8.92
C ARG A 301 21.41 -19.56 7.56
N PHE A 302 20.41 -20.35 7.29
CA PHE A 302 19.56 -20.25 6.10
C PHE A 302 18.12 -19.98 6.51
N GLU A 303 17.43 -19.15 5.74
CA GLU A 303 16.01 -18.89 5.91
C GLU A 303 15.31 -18.98 4.56
N LEU A 304 14.24 -19.76 4.50
CA LEU A 304 13.39 -19.89 3.32
C LEU A 304 12.03 -19.27 3.62
N TYR A 305 11.58 -18.43 2.73
CA TYR A 305 10.26 -17.79 2.79
C TYR A 305 9.47 -18.04 1.53
N ALA A 306 8.17 -18.27 1.67
CA ALA A 306 7.22 -18.32 0.58
C ALA A 306 5.96 -17.56 0.98
N ILE A 307 5.61 -16.54 0.22
CA ILE A 307 4.49 -15.63 0.50
C ILE A 307 3.66 -15.48 -0.77
N GLY A 308 2.34 -15.42 -0.64
CA GLY A 308 1.46 -15.11 -1.76
C GLY A 308 0.02 -14.92 -1.33
N ALA A 309 -0.71 -14.14 -2.13
CA ALA A 309 -2.09 -13.80 -1.89
C ALA A 309 -2.93 -13.92 -3.19
N PRO A 310 -3.31 -15.15 -3.60
CA PRO A 310 -4.23 -15.31 -4.70
C PRO A 310 -5.60 -14.71 -4.35
N GLN A 311 -6.02 -13.74 -5.14
CA GLN A 311 -7.21 -12.95 -4.85
C GLN A 311 -8.01 -12.61 -6.11
N ARG A 312 -9.28 -12.29 -5.91
CA ARG A 312 -10.19 -11.68 -6.85
C ARG A 312 -11.13 -10.73 -6.10
N HIS A 313 -11.36 -9.54 -6.65
CA HIS A 313 -12.26 -8.58 -6.04
C HIS A 313 -12.90 -7.64 -7.06
N GLY A 314 -14.08 -7.12 -6.73
CA GLY A 314 -14.72 -6.03 -7.44
C GLY A 314 -14.12 -4.70 -7.03
N GLN A 315 -13.95 -3.78 -8.00
CA GLN A 315 -13.32 -2.49 -7.79
C GLN A 315 -14.31 -1.34 -7.96
N ASN A 316 -13.98 -0.19 -7.36
CA ASN A 316 -14.59 1.11 -7.64
C ASN A 316 -13.47 2.06 -8.07
N LEU A 317 -13.35 2.30 -9.37
CA LEU A 317 -12.25 3.07 -9.97
C LEU A 317 -12.66 4.44 -10.50
N TYR A 318 -13.98 4.72 -10.59
CA TYR A 318 -14.47 5.98 -11.13
C TYR A 318 -14.89 6.92 -10.00
N LYS A 319 -14.20 8.06 -9.94
CA LYS A 319 -14.59 9.18 -9.09
C LYS A 319 -15.88 9.80 -9.60
N GLN A 320 -16.64 10.44 -8.74
CA GLN A 320 -17.88 11.14 -9.07
C GLN A 320 -17.82 12.59 -8.59
N ASN A 321 -18.76 13.39 -9.08
CA ASN A 321 -19.04 14.68 -8.47
C ASN A 321 -19.50 14.51 -7.02
N ILE A 322 -19.10 15.42 -6.13
CA ILE A 322 -19.45 15.38 -4.70
C ILE A 322 -20.95 15.23 -4.50
N GLY A 323 -21.74 16.04 -5.21
CA GLY A 323 -23.19 16.05 -5.08
C GLY A 323 -23.86 14.77 -5.61
N ALA A 324 -23.20 14.00 -6.49
CA ALA A 324 -23.71 12.69 -6.88
C ALA A 324 -23.70 11.69 -5.71
N TYR A 325 -22.72 11.80 -4.82
CA TYR A 325 -22.64 10.98 -3.62
C TYR A 325 -23.51 11.48 -2.45
N ASP A 326 -23.54 12.80 -2.24
CA ASP A 326 -24.18 13.42 -1.08
C ASP A 326 -24.45 14.90 -1.37
N ALA A 327 -25.70 15.21 -1.71
CA ALA A 327 -26.12 16.56 -2.09
C ALA A 327 -26.05 17.53 -0.90
N GLU A 328 -26.41 17.10 0.31
CA GLU A 328 -26.36 17.92 1.52
C GLU A 328 -24.92 18.31 1.86
N PHE A 329 -24.00 17.35 1.74
CA PHE A 329 -22.56 17.62 1.92
C PHE A 329 -22.06 18.61 0.86
N ALA A 330 -22.43 18.41 -0.41
CA ALA A 330 -22.02 19.28 -1.51
C ALA A 330 -22.47 20.74 -1.31
N GLU A 331 -23.72 20.97 -0.86
CA GLU A 331 -24.24 22.31 -0.53
C GLU A 331 -23.43 22.98 0.58
N GLY A 332 -22.86 22.21 1.49
CA GLY A 332 -22.01 22.69 2.58
C GLY A 332 -20.56 22.99 2.18
N VAL A 333 -20.13 22.62 0.97
CA VAL A 333 -18.76 22.85 0.48
C VAL A 333 -18.63 24.27 -0.09
N ASP A 334 -17.66 25.00 0.44
CA ASP A 334 -17.43 26.39 0.01
C ASP A 334 -17.12 26.49 -1.50
N GLY A 335 -17.82 27.39 -2.19
CA GLY A 335 -17.69 27.56 -3.62
C GLY A 335 -18.32 26.48 -4.50
N TYR A 336 -19.11 25.56 -3.92
CA TYR A 336 -19.86 24.59 -4.71
C TYR A 336 -21.09 25.26 -5.35
N ASP A 337 -21.15 25.29 -6.69
CA ASP A 337 -22.26 25.85 -7.43
C ASP A 337 -23.33 24.78 -7.70
N THR A 338 -24.42 24.83 -6.96
CA THR A 338 -25.55 23.90 -7.10
C THR A 338 -26.35 24.15 -8.36
N GLU A 339 -26.38 25.38 -8.89
CA GLU A 339 -27.09 25.73 -10.15
C GLU A 339 -26.37 25.12 -11.37
N ALA A 340 -25.05 25.05 -11.32
CA ALA A 340 -24.25 24.41 -12.37
C ALA A 340 -24.57 22.92 -12.57
N LEU A 341 -25.21 22.26 -11.59
CA LEU A 341 -25.64 20.86 -11.67
C LEU A 341 -27.07 20.70 -12.20
N GLY A 342 -27.88 21.78 -12.18
CA GLY A 342 -29.32 21.70 -12.21
C GLY A 342 -30.01 21.93 -13.56
N GLU A 343 -29.30 22.29 -14.64
CA GLU A 343 -29.93 22.77 -15.86
C GLU A 343 -30.86 21.77 -16.60
N ASP A 344 -30.82 20.48 -16.30
CA ASP A 344 -31.67 19.48 -16.98
C ASP A 344 -32.24 18.39 -16.06
N GLY A 345 -32.24 18.52 -14.72
CA GLY A 345 -32.72 17.48 -13.78
C GLY A 345 -31.90 16.21 -13.82
N GLN A 346 -30.65 16.29 -14.23
CA GLN A 346 -29.74 15.16 -14.42
C GLN A 346 -28.94 14.80 -13.17
N PHE A 347 -29.09 15.56 -12.10
CA PHE A 347 -28.38 15.31 -10.85
C PHE A 347 -29.20 14.41 -9.94
N VAL A 348 -28.68 13.22 -9.66
CA VAL A 348 -29.30 12.25 -8.75
C VAL A 348 -28.30 11.94 -7.64
N ASP A 349 -28.73 12.16 -6.38
CA ASP A 349 -28.00 11.71 -5.19
C ASP A 349 -28.10 10.17 -5.10
N VAL A 350 -27.06 9.50 -5.54
CA VAL A 350 -26.99 8.02 -5.54
C VAL A 350 -26.43 7.45 -4.22
N GLY A 351 -25.97 8.30 -3.33
CA GLY A 351 -25.47 7.96 -2.00
C GLY A 351 -23.99 7.58 -1.94
N ARG A 352 -23.45 7.70 -0.72
CA ARG A 352 -22.02 7.57 -0.39
C ARG A 352 -21.40 6.19 -0.68
N LYS A 353 -22.21 5.17 -0.96
CA LYS A 353 -21.75 3.81 -1.25
C LYS A 353 -21.78 3.47 -2.74
N PHE A 354 -22.23 4.40 -3.55
CA PHE A 354 -22.34 4.19 -4.98
C PHE A 354 -21.01 3.80 -5.62
N ASN A 355 -21.08 2.79 -6.49
CA ASN A 355 -19.98 2.32 -7.31
C ASN A 355 -20.47 2.23 -8.76
N GLN A 356 -19.92 3.07 -9.63
CA GLN A 356 -20.31 3.13 -11.04
C GLN A 356 -19.89 1.88 -11.83
N ASN A 357 -18.96 1.09 -11.31
CA ASN A 357 -18.36 -0.03 -12.03
C ASN A 357 -19.19 -1.32 -12.01
N TRP A 358 -20.42 -1.29 -11.54
CA TRP A 358 -21.32 -2.44 -11.61
C TRP A 358 -22.71 -2.04 -12.09
N ALA A 359 -23.44 -3.01 -12.66
CA ALA A 359 -24.85 -2.85 -13.00
C ALA A 359 -25.56 -4.20 -12.94
N PRO A 360 -26.90 -4.20 -12.80
CA PRO A 360 -27.69 -5.42 -12.89
C PRO A 360 -27.57 -6.09 -14.27
N ILE A 361 -27.63 -7.42 -14.28
CA ILE A 361 -27.78 -8.22 -15.49
C ILE A 361 -28.82 -9.30 -15.24
N ASP A 362 -29.59 -9.66 -16.28
CA ASP A 362 -30.59 -10.72 -16.18
C ASP A 362 -29.89 -12.06 -15.88
N ALA A 363 -30.40 -12.77 -14.86
CA ALA A 363 -29.88 -14.06 -14.45
C ALA A 363 -30.03 -15.16 -15.52
N SER A 364 -30.89 -14.95 -16.52
CA SER A 364 -31.05 -15.87 -17.67
C SER A 364 -29.83 -15.82 -18.62
N TYR A 365 -29.02 -14.75 -18.59
CA TYR A 365 -27.78 -14.75 -19.32
C TYR A 365 -26.75 -15.67 -18.63
N THR A 366 -26.40 -16.76 -19.33
CA THR A 366 -25.51 -17.83 -18.81
C THR A 366 -24.14 -17.85 -19.51
N GLY A 367 -23.72 -16.72 -20.08
CA GLY A 367 -22.38 -16.57 -20.69
C GLY A 367 -21.26 -16.87 -19.70
N LYS A 368 -20.23 -17.53 -20.20
CA LYS A 368 -19.04 -17.89 -19.43
C LYS A 368 -18.01 -16.78 -19.53
N GLN A 369 -17.23 -16.64 -18.47
CA GLN A 369 -16.11 -15.72 -18.41
C GLN A 369 -14.79 -16.48 -18.48
N TYR A 370 -13.87 -15.98 -19.30
CA TYR A 370 -12.49 -16.46 -19.38
C TYR A 370 -11.56 -15.64 -18.48
N TRP A 371 -10.67 -16.33 -17.80
CA TRP A 371 -9.56 -15.71 -17.06
C TRP A 371 -8.44 -16.72 -16.81
N TYR A 372 -7.24 -16.17 -16.54
CA TYR A 372 -6.04 -16.96 -16.32
C TYR A 372 -5.33 -16.48 -15.05
N MET A 373 -5.26 -17.35 -14.04
CA MET A 373 -4.51 -17.10 -12.81
C MET A 373 -3.65 -18.31 -12.41
N TYR A 374 -4.17 -19.54 -12.58
CA TYR A 374 -3.45 -20.81 -12.36
C TYR A 374 -3.63 -21.75 -13.55
N GLY A 375 -3.68 -21.22 -14.75
CA GLY A 375 -4.08 -21.86 -15.97
C GLY A 375 -5.39 -21.26 -16.48
N ALA A 376 -5.62 -21.40 -17.79
CA ALA A 376 -6.80 -20.93 -18.45
C ALA A 376 -8.08 -21.55 -17.86
N LYS A 377 -9.05 -20.75 -17.57
CA LYS A 377 -10.34 -21.17 -17.01
C LYS A 377 -11.49 -20.48 -17.72
N THR A 378 -12.55 -21.22 -17.94
CA THR A 378 -13.86 -20.69 -18.28
C THR A 378 -14.79 -20.92 -17.10
N VAL A 379 -15.29 -19.85 -16.50
CA VAL A 379 -16.01 -19.88 -15.22
C VAL A 379 -17.34 -19.13 -15.32
N GLU A 380 -18.22 -19.39 -14.37
CA GLU A 380 -19.40 -18.56 -14.16
C GLU A 380 -19.02 -17.17 -13.66
N ARG A 381 -19.91 -16.19 -13.85
CA ARG A 381 -19.80 -14.87 -13.20
C ARG A 381 -19.75 -15.01 -11.68
N HIS A 382 -19.22 -14.00 -10.99
CA HIS A 382 -19.23 -13.96 -9.52
C HIS A 382 -20.64 -14.02 -8.95
N ASP A 383 -21.58 -13.25 -9.52
CA ASP A 383 -22.99 -13.23 -9.14
C ASP A 383 -23.87 -13.29 -10.40
N PRO A 384 -24.96 -14.08 -10.42
CA PRO A 384 -25.85 -14.19 -11.58
C PRO A 384 -26.69 -12.93 -11.84
N ASN A 385 -26.88 -12.05 -10.83
CA ASN A 385 -27.80 -10.93 -10.90
C ASN A 385 -27.14 -9.59 -11.21
N TYR A 386 -25.80 -9.52 -11.15
CA TYR A 386 -25.04 -8.30 -11.47
C TYR A 386 -23.70 -8.63 -12.13
N LEU A 387 -23.11 -7.64 -12.75
CA LEU A 387 -21.81 -7.74 -13.39
C LEU A 387 -20.98 -6.50 -13.06
N ASN A 388 -19.78 -6.72 -12.54
CA ASN A 388 -18.79 -5.68 -12.40
C ASN A 388 -18.08 -5.46 -13.74
N GLU A 389 -17.98 -4.21 -14.19
CA GLU A 389 -17.08 -3.81 -15.27
C GLU A 389 -15.62 -3.96 -14.84
N ARG A 390 -15.34 -3.58 -13.59
CA ARG A 390 -14.01 -3.56 -13.02
C ARG A 390 -13.88 -4.62 -11.92
N GLU A 391 -13.09 -5.62 -12.20
CA GLU A 391 -12.62 -6.62 -11.25
C GLU A 391 -11.10 -6.70 -11.36
N ASN A 392 -10.43 -6.99 -10.26
CA ASN A 392 -9.04 -7.38 -10.26
C ASN A 392 -8.91 -8.85 -9.82
N PHE A 393 -8.04 -9.60 -10.46
CA PHE A 393 -7.68 -10.96 -10.09
C PHE A 393 -6.19 -11.13 -10.29
N PHE A 394 -5.47 -11.51 -9.25
CA PHE A 394 -4.02 -11.61 -9.31
C PHE A 394 -3.47 -12.60 -8.29
N HIS A 395 -2.33 -13.21 -8.63
CA HIS A 395 -1.47 -13.93 -7.70
C HIS A 395 -0.01 -13.58 -7.97
N LYS A 396 0.67 -13.00 -6.97
CA LYS A 396 2.09 -12.65 -7.04
C LYS A 396 2.84 -13.39 -5.92
N PRO A 397 3.29 -14.65 -6.17
CA PRO A 397 4.11 -15.37 -5.19
C PRO A 397 5.50 -14.73 -5.08
N LEU A 398 6.05 -14.72 -3.88
CA LEU A 398 7.44 -14.41 -3.58
C LEU A 398 8.05 -15.61 -2.85
N VAL A 399 9.15 -16.13 -3.37
CA VAL A 399 9.97 -17.14 -2.71
C VAL A 399 11.38 -16.61 -2.61
N ASN A 400 11.93 -16.57 -1.40
CA ASN A 400 13.29 -16.11 -1.16
C ASN A 400 14.05 -17.01 -0.21
N LEU A 401 15.32 -17.22 -0.52
CA LEU A 401 16.28 -17.94 0.30
C LEU A 401 17.33 -16.93 0.79
N ASN A 402 17.33 -16.71 2.08
CA ASN A 402 18.33 -15.88 2.75
C ASN A 402 19.44 -16.78 3.29
N HIS A 403 20.69 -16.35 3.16
CA HIS A 403 21.88 -16.97 3.74
C HIS A 403 22.66 -15.93 4.52
N PHE A 404 22.90 -16.22 5.77
CA PHE A 404 23.72 -15.44 6.68
C PHE A 404 24.95 -16.25 7.04
N MET A 405 26.13 -15.69 6.76
CA MET A 405 27.41 -16.35 6.98
C MET A 405 28.35 -15.44 7.77
N THR A 406 28.74 -15.87 8.94
CA THR A 406 29.88 -15.30 9.68
C THR A 406 31.17 -15.82 9.07
N ILE A 407 31.91 -14.94 8.37
CA ILE A 407 33.21 -15.30 7.75
C ILE A 407 34.29 -15.40 8.81
N ASN A 408 34.29 -14.45 9.74
CA ASN A 408 35.14 -14.39 10.93
C ASN A 408 34.53 -13.36 11.90
N ASP A 409 35.19 -13.14 13.05
CA ASP A 409 34.73 -12.25 14.14
C ASP A 409 34.52 -10.79 13.69
N LYS A 410 34.95 -10.39 12.49
CA LYS A 410 34.89 -9.04 11.95
C LYS A 410 34.14 -8.95 10.62
N ALA A 411 33.66 -10.05 10.06
CA ALA A 411 33.07 -10.03 8.75
C ALA A 411 31.87 -10.97 8.63
N MET A 412 30.75 -10.44 8.19
CA MET A 412 29.49 -11.17 7.95
C MET A 412 29.01 -10.92 6.52
N LEU A 413 28.61 -11.98 5.83
CA LEU A 413 27.95 -11.94 4.54
C LEU A 413 26.47 -12.28 4.69
N SER A 414 25.59 -11.38 4.23
CA SER A 414 24.15 -11.61 4.16
C SER A 414 23.71 -11.58 2.70
N SER A 415 23.04 -12.64 2.25
CA SER A 415 22.60 -12.74 0.85
C SER A 415 21.16 -13.19 0.78
N VAL A 416 20.41 -12.70 -0.19
CA VAL A 416 19.08 -13.18 -0.55
C VAL A 416 19.01 -13.47 -2.04
N LEU A 417 18.64 -14.70 -2.36
CA LEU A 417 18.24 -15.14 -3.71
C LEU A 417 16.73 -15.25 -3.73
N TYR A 418 16.06 -14.63 -4.72
CA TYR A 418 14.61 -14.66 -4.77
C TYR A 418 14.05 -14.82 -6.17
N TRP A 419 12.84 -15.36 -6.22
CA TRP A 419 11.94 -15.35 -7.36
C TRP A 419 10.60 -14.78 -6.96
N SER A 420 10.07 -13.88 -7.76
CA SER A 420 8.70 -13.38 -7.66
C SER A 420 8.00 -13.61 -9.00
N GLY A 421 7.00 -14.47 -8.99
CA GLY A 421 6.10 -14.63 -10.12
C GLY A 421 4.98 -13.59 -10.10
N GLY A 422 4.14 -13.63 -11.12
CA GLY A 422 2.92 -12.83 -11.18
C GLY A 422 2.04 -13.29 -12.34
N SER A 423 0.75 -13.47 -12.07
CA SER A 423 -0.21 -13.76 -13.12
C SER A 423 -1.60 -13.28 -12.71
N GLY A 424 -2.24 -12.54 -13.58
CA GLY A 424 -3.58 -12.02 -13.40
C GLY A 424 -3.84 -10.79 -14.24
N GLY A 425 -4.81 -9.99 -13.83
CA GLY A 425 -5.16 -8.77 -14.54
C GLY A 425 -6.33 -8.03 -13.93
N GLY A 426 -6.67 -6.92 -14.58
CA GLY A 426 -7.88 -6.13 -14.33
C GLY A 426 -8.87 -6.26 -15.49
N THR A 427 -10.15 -6.20 -15.18
CA THR A 427 -11.18 -6.28 -16.20
C THR A 427 -11.59 -4.90 -16.70
N GLY A 428 -12.31 -4.86 -17.79
CA GLY A 428 -12.92 -3.67 -18.37
C GLY A 428 -13.73 -4.03 -19.59
N THR A 429 -14.22 -3.01 -20.25
CA THR A 429 -14.96 -3.13 -21.51
C THR A 429 -14.05 -2.90 -22.72
N TYR A 430 -14.44 -3.39 -23.86
CA TYR A 430 -13.86 -3.09 -25.16
C TYR A 430 -14.95 -3.08 -26.25
N GLY A 431 -14.81 -2.24 -27.25
CA GLY A 431 -15.88 -1.97 -28.21
C GLY A 431 -16.93 -1.01 -27.62
N ARG A 432 -18.17 -1.06 -28.12
CA ARG A 432 -19.22 -0.12 -27.74
C ARG A 432 -20.21 -0.75 -26.77
N ILE A 433 -20.32 -0.14 -25.60
CA ILE A 433 -21.17 -0.61 -24.51
C ILE A 433 -22.26 0.42 -24.24
N PRO A 434 -23.53 0.07 -24.32
CA PRO A 434 -24.62 0.98 -23.96
C PRO A 434 -24.58 1.32 -22.47
N THR A 435 -25.02 2.55 -22.17
CA THR A 435 -25.11 3.04 -20.79
C THR A 435 -26.53 3.42 -20.43
N MET A 436 -26.82 3.51 -19.13
CA MET A 436 -28.06 4.04 -18.60
C MET A 436 -27.76 5.03 -17.47
N ASP A 437 -28.68 5.97 -17.24
CA ASP A 437 -28.60 6.88 -16.10
C ASP A 437 -28.96 6.18 -14.79
N ALA A 438 -28.82 6.88 -13.68
CA ALA A 438 -29.14 6.38 -12.35
C ALA A 438 -30.61 6.01 -12.18
N ASP A 439 -31.51 6.57 -12.99
CA ASP A 439 -32.94 6.24 -13.02
C ASP A 439 -33.24 4.99 -13.85
N GLY A 440 -32.24 4.36 -14.45
CA GLY A 440 -32.38 3.16 -15.29
C GLY A 440 -32.97 3.45 -16.68
N LYS A 441 -33.02 4.70 -17.10
CA LYS A 441 -33.34 5.02 -18.47
C LYS A 441 -32.16 4.70 -19.35
N LEU A 442 -32.45 3.97 -20.45
CA LEU A 442 -31.52 3.88 -21.57
C LEU A 442 -31.04 5.29 -21.89
N GLY A 443 -29.76 5.52 -21.62
CA GLY A 443 -29.16 6.74 -21.99
C GLY A 443 -29.31 6.89 -23.48
N GLY A 444 -30.24 7.67 -23.85
CA GLY A 444 -30.17 8.24 -25.17
C GLY A 444 -28.94 9.09 -25.15
N GLN A 445 -27.77 8.45 -25.12
CA GLN A 445 -26.55 9.09 -24.87
C GLN A 445 -26.27 10.16 -25.85
N SER A 446 -26.46 11.30 -25.41
CA SER A 446 -25.57 12.38 -25.83
C SER A 446 -24.26 12.20 -25.09
N TYR A 447 -23.16 12.61 -25.64
CA TYR A 447 -21.90 12.77 -24.94
C TYR A 447 -22.06 13.47 -23.56
N LYS A 448 -23.18 14.14 -23.26
CA LYS A 448 -23.59 14.67 -21.96
C LYS A 448 -23.61 13.63 -20.84
N PHE A 449 -23.81 12.34 -21.12
CA PHE A 449 -23.68 11.29 -20.10
C PHE A 449 -22.24 10.93 -19.80
N TYR A 450 -21.35 10.95 -20.79
CA TYR A 450 -19.92 10.78 -20.58
C TYR A 450 -19.29 12.00 -19.92
N TYR A 451 -19.78 13.19 -20.24
CA TYR A 451 -19.28 14.48 -19.80
C TYR A 451 -20.29 15.22 -18.90
N GLY A 452 -21.39 14.57 -18.55
CA GLY A 452 -22.40 15.14 -17.67
C GLY A 452 -22.08 14.85 -16.21
N ARG A 453 -22.65 15.65 -15.34
CA ARG A 453 -22.51 15.55 -13.88
C ARG A 453 -23.44 14.51 -13.24
N SER A 454 -24.19 13.78 -14.07
CA SER A 454 -25.08 12.70 -13.62
C SER A 454 -24.37 11.37 -13.62
N PRO A 455 -24.48 10.58 -12.57
CA PRO A 455 -23.97 9.22 -12.54
C PRO A 455 -24.61 8.36 -13.62
N TRP A 456 -23.85 7.50 -14.25
CA TRP A 456 -24.30 6.53 -15.23
C TRP A 456 -23.70 5.16 -14.95
N THR A 457 -24.33 4.09 -15.45
CA THR A 457 -23.83 2.72 -15.36
C THR A 457 -23.95 2.03 -16.72
N ARG A 458 -23.32 0.86 -16.87
CA ARG A 458 -23.43 0.05 -18.09
C ARG A 458 -24.82 -0.60 -18.18
N ASP A 459 -25.38 -0.67 -19.38
CA ASP A 459 -26.60 -1.44 -19.65
C ASP A 459 -26.24 -2.81 -20.22
N TRP A 460 -25.95 -3.76 -19.33
CA TRP A 460 -25.58 -5.11 -19.72
C TRP A 460 -26.69 -5.87 -20.43
N ASN A 461 -27.95 -5.63 -20.07
CA ASN A 461 -29.07 -6.31 -20.71
C ASN A 461 -29.28 -5.86 -22.14
N ALA A 462 -29.16 -4.56 -22.41
CA ALA A 462 -29.19 -4.03 -23.77
C ALA A 462 -28.03 -4.55 -24.60
N LEU A 463 -26.83 -4.62 -24.05
CA LEU A 463 -25.66 -5.17 -24.73
C LEU A 463 -25.86 -6.65 -25.12
N VAL A 464 -26.31 -7.50 -24.18
CA VAL A 464 -26.59 -8.91 -24.42
C VAL A 464 -27.66 -9.06 -25.50
N ALA A 465 -28.74 -8.28 -25.46
CA ALA A 465 -29.80 -8.31 -26.46
C ALA A 465 -29.31 -7.92 -27.85
N MET A 466 -28.46 -6.86 -27.94
CA MET A 466 -27.84 -6.46 -29.19
C MET A 466 -26.92 -7.56 -29.73
N ASN A 467 -25.99 -8.06 -28.92
CA ASN A 467 -25.01 -9.06 -29.38
C ASN A 467 -25.63 -10.39 -29.79
N SER A 468 -26.71 -10.82 -29.10
CA SER A 468 -27.44 -12.05 -29.41
C SER A 468 -28.41 -11.90 -30.59
N GLY A 469 -28.68 -10.67 -31.03
CA GLY A 469 -29.58 -10.39 -32.14
C GLY A 469 -28.98 -10.73 -33.50
N THR A 470 -29.80 -10.72 -34.53
CA THR A 470 -29.43 -11.02 -35.92
C THR A 470 -29.41 -9.79 -36.83
N ASP A 471 -29.65 -8.61 -36.29
CA ASP A 471 -29.71 -7.36 -37.07
C ASP A 471 -28.31 -7.00 -37.56
N ASP A 472 -28.20 -6.63 -38.87
CA ASP A 472 -26.96 -6.20 -39.50
C ASP A 472 -26.54 -4.80 -39.06
N VAL A 473 -27.45 -4.01 -38.46
CA VAL A 473 -27.20 -2.69 -37.91
C VAL A 473 -27.84 -2.58 -36.54
N VAL A 474 -27.07 -2.23 -35.55
CA VAL A 474 -27.55 -1.93 -34.21
C VAL A 474 -27.20 -0.49 -33.81
N TYR A 475 -27.93 0.06 -32.86
CA TYR A 475 -27.68 1.42 -32.35
C TYR A 475 -27.18 1.36 -30.92
N VAL A 476 -25.95 1.79 -30.71
CA VAL A 476 -25.40 2.02 -29.39
C VAL A 476 -25.30 3.53 -29.21
N ASP A 477 -26.00 4.05 -28.20
CA ASP A 477 -25.96 5.48 -27.88
C ASP A 477 -26.20 6.39 -29.08
N LYS A 478 -27.25 6.09 -29.85
CA LYS A 478 -27.65 6.77 -31.09
C LYS A 478 -26.66 6.64 -32.29
N ARG A 479 -25.55 5.91 -32.14
CA ARG A 479 -24.64 5.60 -33.24
C ARG A 479 -25.01 4.28 -33.88
N ALA A 480 -25.20 4.32 -35.21
CA ALA A 480 -25.42 3.07 -35.97
C ALA A 480 -24.08 2.32 -36.10
N ILE A 481 -24.10 1.04 -35.80
CA ILE A 481 -22.96 0.12 -35.96
C ILE A 481 -23.39 -1.01 -36.91
N SER A 482 -22.71 -1.11 -38.05
CA SER A 482 -22.84 -2.24 -38.94
C SER A 482 -22.05 -3.42 -38.41
N ARG A 483 -22.62 -4.62 -38.46
CA ARG A 483 -21.98 -5.85 -37.97
C ARG A 483 -22.42 -7.08 -38.77
N GLU A 484 -21.66 -8.15 -38.65
CA GLU A 484 -22.08 -9.47 -39.10
C GLU A 484 -23.00 -10.13 -38.07
N ALA A 485 -23.80 -11.13 -38.51
CA ALA A 485 -24.60 -11.94 -37.62
C ALA A 485 -23.70 -12.69 -36.60
N GLY A 486 -24.03 -12.59 -35.30
CA GLY A 486 -23.26 -13.19 -34.22
C GLY A 486 -22.03 -12.35 -33.76
N GLN A 487 -21.74 -11.23 -34.43
CA GLN A 487 -20.68 -10.32 -34.01
C GLN A 487 -21.10 -9.49 -32.79
N SER A 488 -20.29 -9.52 -31.72
CA SER A 488 -20.45 -8.62 -30.59
C SER A 488 -19.99 -7.19 -30.94
N VAL A 489 -20.78 -6.18 -30.60
CA VAL A 489 -20.42 -4.77 -30.74
C VAL A 489 -19.61 -4.22 -29.56
N GLY A 490 -19.73 -4.91 -28.43
CA GLY A 490 -18.96 -4.64 -27.21
C GLY A 490 -18.83 -5.92 -26.38
N ILE A 491 -17.74 -6.01 -25.65
CA ILE A 491 -17.34 -7.20 -24.88
C ILE A 491 -16.74 -6.80 -23.53
N LEU A 492 -16.61 -7.78 -22.64
CA LEU A 492 -15.68 -7.67 -21.51
C LEU A 492 -14.31 -8.21 -21.90
N ARG A 493 -13.27 -7.54 -21.43
CA ARG A 493 -11.87 -7.93 -21.65
C ARG A 493 -11.11 -8.01 -20.32
N ASN A 494 -10.03 -8.77 -20.30
CA ASN A 494 -8.98 -8.72 -19.29
C ASN A 494 -7.81 -7.90 -19.84
N SER A 495 -7.26 -6.98 -19.06
CA SER A 495 -5.88 -6.50 -19.23
C SER A 495 -5.00 -7.34 -18.33
N ILE A 496 -4.17 -8.15 -18.92
CA ILE A 496 -3.33 -9.11 -18.22
C ILE A 496 -1.93 -8.56 -18.00
N ASN A 497 -1.34 -9.02 -16.90
CA ASN A 497 0.07 -8.87 -16.60
C ASN A 497 0.58 -10.23 -16.12
N ARG A 498 1.58 -10.78 -16.82
CA ARG A 498 2.28 -12.00 -16.42
C ARG A 498 3.76 -11.66 -16.28
N GLN A 499 4.34 -11.94 -15.13
CA GLN A 499 5.71 -11.55 -14.86
C GLN A 499 6.49 -12.60 -14.09
N ASN A 500 7.81 -12.60 -14.32
CA ASN A 500 8.77 -13.34 -13.53
C ASN A 500 9.96 -12.44 -13.24
N THR A 501 10.25 -12.28 -11.95
CA THR A 501 11.40 -11.50 -11.47
C THR A 501 12.34 -12.43 -10.71
N TYR A 502 13.61 -12.38 -11.02
CA TYR A 502 14.69 -13.06 -10.30
C TYR A 502 15.64 -12.00 -9.75
N GLY A 503 16.19 -12.23 -8.56
CA GLY A 503 17.17 -11.30 -8.01
C GLY A 503 18.10 -11.94 -6.99
N LEU A 504 19.27 -11.32 -6.89
CA LEU A 504 20.29 -11.62 -5.89
C LEU A 504 20.74 -10.31 -5.25
N ILE A 505 20.53 -10.18 -3.95
CA ILE A 505 21.04 -9.07 -3.16
C ILE A 505 22.04 -9.65 -2.16
N SER A 506 23.22 -9.06 -2.06
CA SER A 506 24.27 -9.53 -1.17
C SER A 506 24.96 -8.34 -0.49
N LYS A 507 25.20 -8.45 0.81
CA LYS A 507 25.84 -7.41 1.65
C LYS A 507 26.95 -8.04 2.48
N LEU A 508 28.15 -7.50 2.32
CA LEU A 508 29.31 -7.86 3.13
C LEU A 508 29.55 -6.75 4.15
N ASN A 509 29.38 -7.05 5.42
CA ASN A 509 29.66 -6.16 6.55
C ASN A 509 31.04 -6.49 7.11
N ILE A 510 31.85 -5.48 7.35
CA ILE A 510 33.22 -5.59 7.86
C ILE A 510 33.40 -4.60 9.01
N ASP A 511 33.67 -5.10 10.21
CA ASP A 511 34.10 -4.32 11.36
C ASP A 511 35.59 -3.98 11.23
N VAL A 512 35.88 -2.78 10.72
CA VAL A 512 37.26 -2.29 10.52
C VAL A 512 37.90 -1.98 11.87
N SER A 513 37.14 -1.38 12.78
CA SER A 513 37.49 -1.16 14.19
C SER A 513 36.21 -1.26 15.03
N ASP A 514 36.32 -1.10 16.35
CA ASP A 514 35.18 -1.07 17.28
C ASP A 514 34.21 0.11 16.98
N GLU A 515 34.72 1.16 16.31
CA GLU A 515 33.91 2.35 15.96
C GLU A 515 33.52 2.44 14.48
N LEU A 516 34.17 1.67 13.59
CA LEU A 516 33.98 1.80 12.13
C LEU A 516 33.58 0.48 11.48
N GLU A 517 32.36 0.44 10.95
CA GLU A 517 31.83 -0.60 10.09
C GLU A 517 31.84 -0.14 8.63
N VAL A 518 32.21 -1.04 7.72
CA VAL A 518 32.11 -0.83 6.27
C VAL A 518 31.22 -1.92 5.69
N GLN A 519 30.24 -1.50 4.89
CA GLN A 519 29.35 -2.39 4.16
C GLN A 519 29.52 -2.22 2.66
N ILE A 520 29.62 -3.34 1.94
CA ILE A 520 29.67 -3.39 0.48
C ILE A 520 28.49 -4.23 0.01
N GLY A 521 27.75 -3.76 -0.98
CA GLY A 521 26.56 -4.45 -1.46
C GLY A 521 26.50 -4.58 -2.98
N LEU A 522 25.81 -5.66 -3.38
CA LEU A 522 25.44 -6.00 -4.76
C LEU A 522 23.92 -6.19 -4.79
N ASP A 523 23.28 -5.67 -5.85
CA ASP A 523 21.85 -5.79 -6.13
C ASP A 523 21.67 -6.08 -7.62
N TRP A 524 21.42 -7.34 -7.95
CA TRP A 524 21.13 -7.79 -9.33
C TRP A 524 19.71 -8.28 -9.42
N ARG A 525 18.99 -7.83 -10.46
CA ARG A 525 17.61 -8.25 -10.76
C ARG A 525 17.39 -8.32 -12.25
N THR A 526 16.49 -9.23 -12.66
CA THR A 526 15.95 -9.28 -14.02
C THR A 526 14.48 -9.61 -13.96
N ALA A 527 13.67 -8.95 -14.80
CA ALA A 527 12.24 -9.18 -14.91
C ALA A 527 11.83 -9.32 -16.37
N GLY A 528 11.01 -10.33 -16.66
CA GLY A 528 10.27 -10.45 -17.92
C GLY A 528 8.80 -10.23 -17.63
N ILE A 529 8.14 -9.35 -18.35
CA ILE A 529 6.77 -8.88 -18.12
C ILE A 529 6.01 -8.93 -19.45
N GLU A 530 4.90 -9.66 -19.48
CA GLU A 530 3.97 -9.74 -20.62
C GLU A 530 2.72 -8.89 -20.29
N HIS A 531 2.35 -8.03 -21.22
CA HIS A 531 1.09 -7.27 -21.21
C HIS A 531 0.27 -7.63 -22.44
N ALA A 532 -1.00 -7.97 -22.22
CA ALA A 532 -1.94 -8.21 -23.32
C ALA A 532 -3.37 -7.90 -22.88
N ARG A 533 -4.28 -7.81 -23.83
CA ARG A 533 -5.72 -7.89 -23.58
C ARG A 533 -6.27 -9.20 -24.09
N GLU A 534 -7.17 -9.81 -23.31
CA GLU A 534 -7.85 -11.05 -23.69
C GLU A 534 -9.37 -10.85 -23.64
N VAL A 535 -10.10 -11.52 -24.53
CA VAL A 535 -11.57 -11.57 -24.49
C VAL A 535 -12.00 -12.32 -23.24
N ARG A 536 -12.69 -11.63 -22.31
CA ARG A 536 -13.24 -12.21 -21.09
C ARG A 536 -14.63 -12.80 -21.27
N ASP A 537 -15.54 -12.07 -21.94
CA ASP A 537 -16.93 -12.43 -22.12
C ASP A 537 -17.45 -11.73 -23.40
N LEU A 538 -18.02 -12.51 -24.30
CA LEU A 538 -18.55 -11.99 -25.58
C LEU A 538 -19.92 -11.32 -25.42
N MET A 539 -20.50 -11.33 -24.22
CA MET A 539 -21.75 -10.67 -23.88
C MET A 539 -22.90 -11.03 -24.83
N GLY A 540 -23.01 -12.30 -25.20
CA GLY A 540 -24.11 -12.87 -25.99
C GLY A 540 -23.84 -13.09 -27.46
N GLY A 541 -22.73 -12.60 -28.01
CA GLY A 541 -22.32 -12.87 -29.40
C GLY A 541 -21.47 -14.13 -29.52
N ASP A 542 -21.19 -14.51 -30.74
CA ASP A 542 -20.37 -15.68 -31.09
C ASP A 542 -18.88 -15.32 -31.22
N PHE A 543 -18.56 -14.10 -31.64
CA PHE A 543 -17.22 -13.57 -31.83
C PHE A 543 -17.17 -12.04 -31.70
N TYR A 544 -15.98 -11.50 -31.54
CA TYR A 544 -15.68 -10.07 -31.67
C TYR A 544 -14.72 -9.87 -32.87
N MET A 545 -14.80 -8.73 -33.56
CA MET A 545 -13.85 -8.36 -34.62
C MET A 545 -12.79 -7.44 -34.03
N ASP A 546 -11.55 -7.91 -33.99
CA ASP A 546 -10.39 -7.13 -33.58
C ASP A 546 -9.60 -6.69 -34.81
N PHE A 547 -9.17 -5.44 -34.86
CA PHE A 547 -8.43 -4.82 -35.97
C PHE A 547 -7.06 -4.26 -35.52
N ALA A 548 -6.68 -4.52 -34.24
CA ALA A 548 -5.46 -3.95 -33.67
C ALA A 548 -4.19 -4.72 -34.03
N ASP A 549 -4.33 -5.93 -34.61
CA ASP A 549 -3.19 -6.78 -35.00
C ASP A 549 -2.81 -6.48 -36.46
N ASP A 550 -1.68 -5.78 -36.68
CA ASP A 550 -1.16 -5.43 -38.02
C ASP A 550 -0.91 -6.66 -38.90
N ASN A 551 -0.72 -7.84 -38.27
CA ASN A 551 -0.60 -9.11 -39.00
C ASN A 551 -1.94 -9.60 -39.57
N SER A 552 -3.05 -8.94 -39.22
CA SER A 552 -4.42 -9.23 -39.65
C SER A 552 -5.14 -7.96 -40.12
N PRO A 553 -4.69 -7.28 -41.18
CA PRO A 553 -5.20 -5.95 -41.55
C PRO A 553 -6.69 -5.93 -41.97
N ASP A 554 -7.27 -7.07 -42.34
CA ASP A 554 -8.70 -7.22 -42.64
C ASP A 554 -9.53 -7.48 -41.37
N GLY A 555 -8.92 -7.47 -40.21
CA GLY A 555 -9.52 -7.82 -38.93
C GLY A 555 -9.53 -9.33 -38.65
N LYS A 556 -9.59 -9.68 -37.40
CA LYS A 556 -9.55 -11.05 -36.88
C LYS A 556 -10.80 -11.35 -36.06
N LYS A 557 -11.48 -12.45 -36.37
CA LYS A 557 -12.57 -12.98 -35.54
C LYS A 557 -11.99 -13.65 -34.30
N VAL A 558 -12.31 -13.15 -33.13
CA VAL A 558 -11.78 -13.59 -31.85
C VAL A 558 -12.88 -14.11 -30.92
N GLY A 559 -12.55 -15.14 -30.14
CA GLY A 559 -13.39 -15.78 -29.14
C GLY A 559 -12.86 -15.63 -27.72
N LEU A 560 -13.45 -16.34 -26.77
CA LEU A 560 -13.04 -16.31 -25.36
C LEU A 560 -11.57 -16.70 -25.17
N GLY A 561 -10.80 -15.82 -24.52
CA GLY A 561 -9.39 -16.05 -24.23
C GLY A 561 -8.43 -15.65 -25.35
N ASP A 562 -8.92 -15.28 -26.53
CA ASP A 562 -8.08 -14.76 -27.59
C ASP A 562 -7.54 -13.37 -27.23
N ILE A 563 -6.29 -13.11 -27.64
CA ILE A 563 -5.62 -11.82 -27.42
C ILE A 563 -6.15 -10.80 -28.44
N ILE A 564 -6.41 -9.59 -27.95
CA ILE A 564 -6.96 -8.45 -28.68
C ILE A 564 -6.24 -7.15 -28.28
N ALA A 565 -6.41 -6.11 -29.04
CA ALA A 565 -6.01 -4.73 -28.77
C ALA A 565 -4.49 -4.49 -28.69
N TYR A 566 -3.76 -5.25 -27.90
CA TYR A 566 -2.29 -5.22 -27.82
C TYR A 566 -1.72 -6.49 -27.22
N HIS A 567 -0.47 -6.84 -27.60
CA HIS A 567 0.30 -7.91 -27.01
C HIS A 567 1.79 -7.54 -27.03
N ASN A 568 2.36 -7.27 -25.89
CA ASN A 568 3.77 -6.92 -25.80
C ASN A 568 4.49 -7.59 -24.63
N GLU A 569 5.80 -7.69 -24.74
CA GLU A 569 6.71 -8.18 -23.71
C GLU A 569 7.79 -7.13 -23.41
N THR A 570 8.03 -6.89 -22.13
CA THR A 570 9.08 -6.01 -21.62
C THR A 570 10.08 -6.82 -20.83
N THR A 571 11.38 -6.51 -20.98
CA THR A 571 12.43 -7.01 -20.10
C THR A 571 13.11 -5.85 -19.40
N VAL A 572 13.32 -5.99 -18.09
CA VAL A 572 14.01 -5.00 -17.26
C VAL A 572 15.18 -5.67 -16.56
N ASP A 573 16.39 -5.22 -16.82
CA ASP A 573 17.62 -5.70 -16.19
C ASP A 573 18.21 -4.61 -15.31
N TRP A 574 18.50 -4.94 -14.05
CA TRP A 574 19.06 -4.05 -13.05
C TRP A 574 20.33 -4.61 -12.45
N LEU A 575 21.36 -3.78 -12.35
CA LEU A 575 22.59 -4.07 -11.62
C LEU A 575 23.02 -2.86 -10.82
N GLY A 576 23.06 -3.00 -9.49
CA GLY A 576 23.51 -1.97 -8.58
C GLY A 576 24.60 -2.44 -7.62
N THR A 577 25.46 -1.53 -7.20
CA THR A 577 26.45 -1.77 -6.15
C THR A 577 26.60 -0.51 -5.29
N PHE A 578 26.98 -0.70 -4.03
CA PHE A 578 27.22 0.39 -3.12
C PHE A 578 28.35 0.07 -2.12
N ILE A 579 28.89 1.13 -1.55
CA ILE A 579 29.74 1.09 -0.38
C ILE A 579 29.21 2.10 0.65
N GLN A 580 29.15 1.68 1.91
CA GLN A 580 28.76 2.50 3.05
C GLN A 580 29.78 2.37 4.17
N GLY A 581 30.16 3.48 4.78
CA GLY A 581 30.87 3.50 6.06
C GLY A 581 29.92 3.98 7.15
N ALA A 582 29.90 3.32 8.29
CA ALA A 582 29.19 3.72 9.49
C ALA A 582 30.17 3.85 10.65
N TYR A 583 30.20 5.02 11.27
CA TYR A 583 31.06 5.34 12.42
C TYR A 583 30.19 5.58 13.66
N SER A 584 30.54 4.94 14.78
CA SER A 584 29.86 5.14 16.05
C SER A 584 30.87 5.13 17.20
N ALA A 585 31.08 6.28 17.83
CA ALA A 585 31.92 6.41 18.99
C ALA A 585 31.33 7.39 19.99
N ASP A 586 31.30 7.01 21.27
CA ASP A 586 30.77 7.81 22.39
C ASP A 586 29.39 8.42 22.03
N LYS A 587 29.39 9.73 21.80
CA LYS A 587 28.20 10.55 21.52
C LYS A 587 27.95 10.81 20.03
N LEU A 588 28.85 10.36 19.13
CA LEU A 588 28.74 10.64 17.70
C LEU A 588 28.49 9.36 16.91
N SER A 589 27.40 9.34 16.13
CA SER A 589 27.17 8.35 15.11
C SER A 589 27.07 9.04 13.76
N ALA A 590 27.71 8.50 12.73
CA ALA A 590 27.68 9.05 11.38
C ALA A 590 27.72 7.95 10.33
N TYR A 591 27.11 8.19 9.16
CA TYR A 591 27.27 7.29 8.03
C TYR A 591 27.48 8.08 6.73
N GLY A 592 28.09 7.43 5.76
CA GLY A 592 28.20 7.92 4.39
C GLY A 592 28.13 6.76 3.42
N MET A 593 27.37 6.91 2.33
CA MET A 593 27.14 5.89 1.32
C MET A 593 27.27 6.48 -0.07
N VAL A 594 27.89 5.72 -0.97
CA VAL A 594 27.89 5.96 -2.42
C VAL A 594 27.39 4.68 -3.10
N GLY A 595 26.45 4.83 -4.02
CA GLY A 595 25.91 3.74 -4.82
C GLY A 595 25.83 4.12 -6.30
N VAL A 596 26.01 3.15 -7.15
CA VAL A 596 25.82 3.26 -8.61
C VAL A 596 24.94 2.14 -9.07
N SER A 597 24.07 2.42 -10.04
CA SER A 597 23.25 1.39 -10.66
C SER A 597 23.14 1.60 -12.16
N LYS A 598 22.79 0.52 -12.85
CA LYS A 598 22.56 0.48 -14.29
C LYS A 598 21.27 -0.28 -14.54
N ILE A 599 20.37 0.29 -15.34
CA ILE A 599 19.13 -0.33 -15.79
C ILE A 599 19.13 -0.42 -17.31
N ALA A 600 18.59 -1.51 -17.85
CA ALA A 600 18.38 -1.69 -19.28
C ALA A 600 16.95 -2.15 -19.53
N TYR A 601 16.35 -1.60 -20.58
CA TYR A 601 15.00 -1.93 -21.01
C TYR A 601 15.01 -2.51 -22.41
N SER A 602 14.14 -3.48 -22.66
CA SER A 602 13.79 -3.93 -23.98
C SER A 602 12.29 -4.18 -24.08
N TYR A 603 11.76 -3.99 -25.27
CA TYR A 603 10.35 -4.06 -25.61
C TYR A 603 10.15 -4.85 -26.90
N GLN A 604 9.12 -5.64 -26.96
CA GLN A 604 8.72 -6.37 -28.18
C GLN A 604 7.20 -6.31 -28.30
N ASP A 605 6.70 -5.83 -29.43
CA ASP A 605 5.30 -5.80 -29.76
C ASP A 605 4.98 -6.88 -30.79
N HIS A 606 4.15 -7.85 -30.37
CA HIS A 606 3.77 -9.00 -31.22
C HIS A 606 2.64 -8.67 -32.18
N PHE A 607 2.05 -7.48 -32.08
CA PHE A 607 1.00 -7.01 -32.99
C PHE A 607 1.55 -6.25 -34.20
N THR A 608 2.81 -5.83 -34.15
CA THR A 608 3.48 -5.25 -35.31
C THR A 608 3.98 -6.32 -36.28
N VAL A 609 4.01 -6.02 -37.59
CA VAL A 609 4.50 -6.94 -38.64
C VAL A 609 5.98 -7.30 -38.45
N ALA A 610 6.75 -6.38 -37.88
CA ALA A 610 8.18 -6.59 -37.64
C ALA A 610 8.45 -7.59 -36.50
N ASP A 611 7.61 -7.61 -35.46
CA ASP A 611 7.76 -8.43 -34.25
C ASP A 611 9.22 -8.45 -33.73
N GLU A 612 9.91 -7.30 -33.78
CA GLU A 612 11.32 -7.18 -33.44
C GLU A 612 11.50 -6.72 -31.98
N LYS A 613 12.51 -7.28 -31.31
CA LYS A 613 12.89 -6.84 -29.97
C LYS A 613 13.70 -5.54 -30.06
N ILE A 614 13.11 -4.48 -29.54
CA ILE A 614 13.70 -3.15 -29.41
C ILE A 614 14.45 -3.07 -28.08
N THR A 615 15.65 -2.49 -28.10
CA THR A 615 16.47 -2.34 -26.88
C THR A 615 16.98 -0.91 -26.80
N ALA A 616 16.74 -0.26 -25.63
CA ALA A 616 17.29 1.04 -25.35
C ALA A 616 18.72 0.93 -24.78
N ASP A 617 19.50 1.98 -24.94
CA ASP A 617 20.81 2.08 -24.29
C ASP A 617 20.66 2.04 -22.78
N PRO A 618 21.51 1.29 -22.07
CA PRO A 618 21.41 1.19 -20.60
C PRO A 618 21.67 2.51 -19.90
N ILE A 619 20.81 2.86 -18.96
CA ILE A 619 20.83 4.10 -18.19
C ILE A 619 21.58 3.86 -16.88
N SER A 620 22.48 4.75 -16.53
CA SER A 620 23.24 4.70 -15.29
C SER A 620 22.78 5.78 -14.33
N THR A 621 22.75 5.46 -13.03
CA THR A 621 22.39 6.39 -11.97
C THR A 621 23.44 6.37 -10.86
N ILE A 622 23.57 7.48 -10.15
CA ILE A 622 24.42 7.59 -8.98
C ILE A 622 23.59 8.10 -7.78
N GLN A 623 23.91 7.59 -6.61
CA GLN A 623 23.40 8.13 -5.36
C GLN A 623 24.50 8.27 -4.33
N TRP A 624 24.42 9.34 -3.54
CA TRP A 624 25.23 9.47 -2.35
C TRP A 624 24.40 10.12 -1.23
N LYS A 625 24.56 9.60 -0.05
CA LYS A 625 23.85 10.04 1.16
C LYS A 625 24.80 9.96 2.34
N GLY A 626 24.58 10.83 3.30
CA GLY A 626 25.28 10.78 4.56
C GLY A 626 24.51 11.52 5.65
N GLY A 627 24.81 11.17 6.87
CA GLY A 627 24.19 11.80 8.03
C GLY A 627 25.00 11.60 9.28
N ALA A 628 24.74 12.41 10.27
CA ALA A 628 25.32 12.31 11.60
C ALA A 628 24.28 12.57 12.68
N MET A 629 24.44 11.89 13.81
CA MET A 629 23.68 12.08 15.04
C MET A 629 24.65 12.33 16.18
N TYR A 630 24.31 13.27 17.04
CA TYR A 630 25.09 13.60 18.22
C TYR A 630 24.21 13.56 19.46
N ASP A 631 24.60 12.72 20.43
CA ASP A 631 23.96 12.63 21.74
C ASP A 631 24.45 13.77 22.62
N VAL A 632 23.60 14.81 22.76
CA VAL A 632 23.89 15.97 23.60
C VAL A 632 24.05 15.53 25.06
N ASP A 633 23.08 14.75 25.52
CA ASP A 633 23.09 14.05 26.82
C ASP A 633 22.31 12.72 26.70
N ASP A 634 22.05 12.04 27.82
CA ASP A 634 21.39 10.73 27.86
C ASP A 634 19.92 10.76 27.38
N ASN A 635 19.33 11.94 27.26
CA ASN A 635 17.91 12.14 26.90
C ASN A 635 17.73 12.84 25.56
N VAL A 636 18.74 13.55 25.07
CA VAL A 636 18.64 14.42 23.89
C VAL A 636 19.65 14.03 22.84
N SER A 637 19.19 13.70 21.64
CA SER A 637 20.03 13.60 20.45
C SER A 637 19.58 14.55 19.36
N VAL A 638 20.52 15.02 18.54
CA VAL A 638 20.26 15.81 17.34
C VAL A 638 20.87 15.13 16.15
N PHE A 639 20.21 15.21 15.00
CA PHE A 639 20.73 14.63 13.77
C PHE A 639 20.55 15.55 12.56
N ALA A 640 21.39 15.32 11.56
CA ALA A 640 21.21 15.90 10.23
C ALA A 640 21.63 14.87 9.17
N ASN A 641 20.96 14.89 8.03
CA ASN A 641 21.31 14.10 6.87
C ASN A 641 21.18 14.92 5.58
N PHE A 642 21.91 14.48 4.56
CA PHE A 642 21.91 15.06 3.24
C PHE A 642 22.14 13.96 2.20
N GLY A 643 21.50 14.10 1.03
CA GLY A 643 21.76 13.20 -0.09
C GLY A 643 21.35 13.76 -1.43
N ILE A 644 22.00 13.21 -2.44
CA ILE A 644 21.64 13.35 -3.83
C ILE A 644 21.39 11.94 -4.36
N VAL A 645 20.19 11.74 -4.93
CA VAL A 645 19.77 10.44 -5.45
C VAL A 645 19.26 10.65 -6.86
N GLU A 646 19.78 9.89 -7.79
CA GLU A 646 19.23 9.76 -9.15
C GLU A 646 18.38 8.51 -9.24
N LYS A 647 17.26 8.64 -9.94
CA LYS A 647 16.33 7.55 -10.25
C LYS A 647 16.17 7.48 -11.77
N PRO A 648 16.31 6.29 -12.40
CA PRO A 648 16.08 6.18 -13.83
C PRO A 648 14.62 6.44 -14.16
N PRO A 649 14.32 6.94 -15.38
CA PRO A 649 12.96 7.03 -15.87
C PRO A 649 12.29 5.65 -15.92
N ILE A 650 10.98 5.62 -15.81
CA ILE A 650 10.20 4.39 -16.00
C ILE A 650 10.27 3.96 -17.47
N MET A 651 9.98 2.68 -17.74
CA MET A 651 10.10 2.09 -19.08
C MET A 651 9.33 2.90 -20.13
N ASP A 652 8.10 3.31 -19.87
CA ASP A 652 7.25 4.07 -20.79
C ASP A 652 7.84 5.43 -21.22
N ASN A 653 8.76 5.99 -20.47
CA ASN A 653 9.50 7.21 -20.82
C ASN A 653 10.84 6.94 -21.53
N VAL A 654 11.18 5.68 -21.74
CA VAL A 654 12.42 5.23 -22.43
C VAL A 654 12.11 4.56 -23.78
N ILE A 655 11.11 3.71 -23.81
CA ILE A 655 10.59 3.09 -25.04
C ILE A 655 9.08 3.32 -25.03
N TYR A 656 8.61 4.08 -26.04
CA TYR A 656 7.19 4.38 -26.19
C TYR A 656 6.41 3.17 -26.72
N PHE A 657 5.10 3.17 -26.61
CA PHE A 657 4.27 2.05 -27.04
C PHE A 657 4.33 1.76 -28.55
N ASP A 658 4.71 2.74 -29.36
CA ASP A 658 4.96 2.58 -30.80
C ASP A 658 6.35 1.97 -31.10
N GLY A 659 7.12 1.63 -30.06
CA GLY A 659 8.49 1.11 -30.19
C GLY A 659 9.56 2.18 -30.39
N THR A 660 9.21 3.46 -30.43
CA THR A 660 10.19 4.54 -30.52
C THR A 660 11.02 4.64 -29.25
N VAL A 661 12.34 4.67 -29.37
CA VAL A 661 13.27 4.87 -28.25
C VAL A 661 13.49 6.36 -28.03
N ALA A 662 13.28 6.84 -26.81
CA ALA A 662 13.56 8.23 -26.43
C ALA A 662 15.03 8.56 -26.66
N SER A 663 15.32 9.71 -27.28
CA SER A 663 16.68 10.08 -27.69
C SER A 663 17.61 10.42 -26.51
N ASP A 664 17.10 10.92 -25.41
CA ASP A 664 17.88 11.30 -24.22
C ASP A 664 16.97 11.27 -22.97
N PRO A 665 16.61 10.08 -22.47
CA PRO A 665 15.76 9.95 -21.30
C PRO A 665 16.51 10.38 -20.05
N ALA A 666 16.08 11.50 -19.44
CA ALA A 666 16.72 12.09 -18.27
C ALA A 666 16.44 11.30 -16.99
N ASN A 667 17.45 11.13 -16.13
CA ASN A 667 17.27 10.64 -14.77
C ASN A 667 16.54 11.68 -13.92
N GLU A 668 15.55 11.23 -13.15
CA GLU A 668 14.98 12.03 -12.07
C GLU A 668 16.06 12.29 -10.99
N LYS A 669 16.15 13.50 -10.47
CA LYS A 669 17.16 13.88 -9.49
C LYS A 669 16.54 14.46 -8.23
N PHE A 670 16.95 13.93 -7.08
CA PHE A 670 16.50 14.37 -5.77
C PHE A 670 17.68 14.93 -4.98
N ILE A 671 17.49 16.12 -4.41
CA ILE A 671 18.43 16.75 -3.50
C ILE A 671 17.69 16.98 -2.19
N SER A 672 18.07 16.26 -1.14
CA SER A 672 17.33 16.26 0.12
C SER A 672 18.22 16.60 1.30
N THR A 673 17.70 17.44 2.20
CA THR A 673 18.27 17.78 3.50
C THR A 673 17.25 17.55 4.59
N GLU A 674 17.70 17.03 5.72
CA GLU A 674 16.87 16.82 6.90
C GLU A 674 17.67 17.10 8.16
N ALA A 675 17.02 17.68 9.18
CA ALA A 675 17.58 17.84 10.52
C ALA A 675 16.51 17.59 11.57
N GLY A 676 16.88 16.99 12.69
CA GLY A 676 15.94 16.69 13.74
C GLY A 676 16.53 16.62 15.13
N ILE A 677 15.64 16.56 16.10
CA ILE A 677 15.93 16.41 17.51
C ILE A 677 15.04 15.29 18.08
N ASN A 678 15.65 14.40 18.84
CA ASN A 678 14.94 13.38 19.61
C ASN A 678 15.13 13.69 21.09
N PHE A 679 14.05 13.64 21.83
CA PHE A 679 14.04 13.69 23.29
C PHE A 679 13.39 12.41 23.81
N GLN A 680 14.03 11.73 24.74
CA GLN A 680 13.52 10.53 25.36
C GLN A 680 13.75 10.58 26.87
N SER A 681 12.71 10.32 27.64
CA SER A 681 12.77 10.12 29.09
C SER A 681 11.95 8.88 29.44
N GLU A 682 11.91 8.51 30.72
CA GLU A 682 11.22 7.29 31.20
C GLU A 682 9.76 7.16 30.71
N ASN A 683 9.01 8.29 30.72
CA ASN A 683 7.57 8.25 30.39
C ASN A 683 7.19 9.13 29.19
N PHE A 684 8.13 9.77 28.55
CA PHE A 684 7.86 10.73 27.47
C PHE A 684 8.93 10.70 26.40
N ALA A 685 8.53 10.53 25.17
CA ALA A 685 9.41 10.62 24.01
C ALA A 685 8.84 11.58 22.97
N VAL A 686 9.70 12.43 22.40
CA VAL A 686 9.37 13.34 21.29
C VAL A 686 10.45 13.26 20.24
N LYS A 687 10.04 13.15 18.99
CA LYS A 687 10.90 13.30 17.82
C LYS A 687 10.35 14.45 16.97
N ALA A 688 11.19 15.40 16.61
CA ALA A 688 10.83 16.49 15.72
C ALA A 688 11.89 16.64 14.63
N ASN A 689 11.46 16.80 13.39
CA ASN A 689 12.37 16.99 12.27
C ASN A 689 11.80 17.94 11.22
N VAL A 690 12.69 18.63 10.53
CA VAL A 690 12.42 19.46 9.35
C VAL A 690 13.12 18.86 8.15
N TYR A 691 12.49 18.93 7.00
CA TYR A 691 13.03 18.42 5.74
C TYR A 691 12.79 19.37 4.58
N ASN A 692 13.67 19.30 3.59
CA ASN A 692 13.50 19.91 2.26
C ASN A 692 14.04 18.96 1.20
N THR A 693 13.25 18.68 0.19
CA THR A 693 13.64 17.86 -0.96
C THR A 693 13.24 18.56 -2.25
N ASP A 694 14.23 18.84 -3.09
CA ASP A 694 14.03 19.25 -4.48
C ASP A 694 14.00 18.01 -5.36
N TRP A 695 12.95 17.84 -6.14
CA TRP A 695 12.77 16.79 -7.13
C TRP A 695 12.80 17.42 -8.52
N LYS A 696 13.80 17.08 -9.31
CA LYS A 696 14.04 17.63 -10.65
C LYS A 696 13.90 16.55 -11.71
N ASP A 697 13.54 16.99 -12.89
CA ASP A 697 13.45 16.16 -14.09
C ASP A 697 12.52 14.94 -13.91
N ARG A 698 11.43 15.11 -13.12
CA ARG A 698 10.46 14.07 -12.90
C ARG A 698 9.79 13.66 -14.22
N ASN A 699 9.74 12.35 -14.46
CA ASN A 699 8.99 11.75 -15.54
C ASN A 699 7.64 11.26 -15.02
N LEU A 700 6.57 11.55 -15.75
CA LEU A 700 5.22 11.16 -15.37
C LEU A 700 4.41 10.79 -16.60
N THR A 701 3.74 9.66 -16.55
CA THR A 701 2.73 9.27 -17.53
C THR A 701 1.35 9.54 -16.95
N LYS A 702 0.53 10.32 -17.64
CA LYS A 702 -0.87 10.54 -17.31
C LYS A 702 -1.76 9.96 -18.39
N SER A 703 -2.73 9.16 -17.97
CA SER A 703 -3.77 8.66 -18.86
C SER A 703 -4.89 9.67 -18.95
N VAL A 704 -5.31 9.98 -20.16
CA VAL A 704 -6.44 10.89 -20.45
C VAL A 704 -7.49 10.08 -21.19
N THR A 705 -8.73 10.10 -20.73
CA THR A 705 -9.81 9.44 -21.48
C THR A 705 -10.25 10.39 -22.59
N SER A 706 -9.93 10.10 -23.84
CA SER A 706 -10.43 10.88 -24.97
C SER A 706 -11.92 10.57 -25.18
N GLY A 707 -12.70 11.62 -25.40
CA GLY A 707 -14.13 11.48 -25.67
C GLY A 707 -14.49 10.96 -27.06
N GLN A 708 -13.53 10.62 -27.88
CA GLN A 708 -13.73 10.25 -29.29
C GLN A 708 -13.65 8.75 -29.56
N GLY A 709 -12.99 7.97 -28.70
CA GLY A 709 -12.83 6.55 -28.89
C GLY A 709 -14.02 5.71 -28.45
N SER A 710 -14.10 4.51 -28.97
CA SER A 710 -14.99 3.46 -28.49
C SER A 710 -14.53 3.04 -27.09
N SER A 711 -15.32 3.37 -26.06
CA SER A 711 -15.26 2.78 -24.72
C SER A 711 -13.86 2.48 -24.14
N GLY A 712 -13.19 3.47 -23.60
CA GLY A 712 -12.08 3.27 -22.67
C GLY A 712 -10.70 3.17 -23.32
N ASP A 713 -10.54 3.66 -24.55
CA ASP A 713 -9.22 3.94 -25.08
C ASP A 713 -8.67 5.14 -24.32
N THR A 714 -7.51 4.94 -23.75
CA THR A 714 -6.86 5.88 -22.86
C THR A 714 -5.71 6.48 -23.64
N ASP A 715 -5.88 7.72 -24.06
CA ASP A 715 -4.75 8.50 -24.58
C ASP A 715 -3.73 8.70 -23.46
N VAL A 716 -2.48 8.79 -23.83
CA VAL A 716 -1.38 8.87 -22.86
C VAL A 716 -0.57 10.13 -23.10
N ILE A 717 -0.29 10.84 -22.01
CA ILE A 717 0.61 11.99 -22.02
C ILE A 717 1.89 11.57 -21.31
N PHE A 718 3.01 11.65 -22.04
CA PHE A 718 4.34 11.47 -21.49
C PHE A 718 4.90 12.84 -21.12
N LEU A 719 5.05 13.09 -19.83
CA LEU A 719 5.57 14.33 -19.26
C LEU A 719 7.00 14.14 -18.80
N SER A 720 7.85 15.12 -19.06
CA SER A 720 9.24 15.18 -18.63
C SER A 720 9.61 16.56 -18.10
N GLY A 721 10.71 16.64 -17.35
CA GLY A 721 11.20 17.92 -16.84
C GLY A 721 10.35 18.53 -15.74
N ILE A 722 9.43 17.80 -15.12
CA ILE A 722 8.63 18.29 -13.99
C ILE A 722 9.53 18.48 -12.79
N ASN A 723 9.52 19.68 -12.21
CA ASN A 723 10.21 19.96 -10.97
C ASN A 723 9.23 20.16 -9.83
N GLN A 724 9.60 19.72 -8.62
CA GLN A 724 8.81 19.89 -7.40
C GLN A 724 9.72 20.20 -6.22
N ASN A 725 9.22 20.99 -5.27
CA ASN A 725 9.84 21.19 -3.97
C ASN A 725 8.94 20.68 -2.85
N HIS A 726 9.48 19.83 -1.99
CA HIS A 726 8.79 19.22 -0.85
C HIS A 726 9.49 19.59 0.44
N GLN A 727 8.87 20.43 1.25
CA GLN A 727 9.40 20.83 2.55
C GLN A 727 8.37 20.65 3.66
N GLY A 728 8.83 20.42 4.90
CA GLY A 728 7.90 20.30 6.02
C GLY A 728 8.55 20.13 7.38
N LEU A 729 7.67 20.11 8.38
CA LEU A 729 7.94 19.85 9.78
C LEU A 729 7.12 18.65 10.25
N GLU A 730 7.75 17.71 10.93
CA GLU A 730 7.12 16.52 11.53
C GLU A 730 7.40 16.49 13.03
N ILE A 731 6.39 16.10 13.82
CA ILE A 731 6.50 15.89 15.26
C ILE A 731 5.80 14.57 15.61
N GLU A 732 6.50 13.70 16.29
CA GLU A 732 5.97 12.46 16.85
C GLU A 732 6.18 12.48 18.37
N ALA A 733 5.14 12.25 19.15
CA ALA A 733 5.22 12.25 20.60
C ALA A 733 4.47 11.05 21.18
N ASN A 734 5.06 10.42 22.17
CA ASN A 734 4.48 9.31 22.91
C ASN A 734 4.67 9.57 24.41
N THR A 735 3.62 9.32 25.20
CA THR A 735 3.73 9.47 26.66
C THR A 735 2.88 8.45 27.39
N LYS A 736 3.45 7.90 28.44
CA LYS A 736 2.74 7.06 29.42
C LYS A 736 2.37 7.93 30.63
N ILE A 737 1.11 8.36 30.69
CA ILE A 737 0.59 9.19 31.81
C ILE A 737 0.47 8.37 33.10
N SER A 738 0.08 7.10 32.94
CA SER A 738 -0.04 6.13 34.03
C SER A 738 -0.04 4.70 33.43
N ASP A 739 -0.03 3.67 34.28
CA ASP A 739 -0.17 2.28 33.83
C ASP A 739 -1.48 2.00 33.07
N MET A 740 -2.49 2.86 33.25
CA MET A 740 -3.78 2.73 32.61
C MET A 740 -3.93 3.61 31.37
N LEU A 741 -3.13 4.67 31.17
CA LEU A 741 -3.33 5.66 30.13
C LEU A 741 -2.03 6.01 29.42
N SER A 742 -2.00 5.79 28.11
CA SER A 742 -0.95 6.25 27.20
C SER A 742 -1.55 7.16 26.13
N LEU A 743 -0.80 8.20 25.73
CA LEU A 743 -1.15 9.11 24.65
C LEU A 743 -0.08 9.08 23.59
N ASN A 744 -0.48 9.21 22.33
CA ASN A 744 0.42 9.38 21.21
C ASN A 744 -0.07 10.50 20.30
N ALA A 745 0.87 11.20 19.66
CA ALA A 745 0.56 12.24 18.69
C ALA A 745 1.52 12.15 17.49
N ALA A 746 0.98 12.38 16.30
CA ALA A 746 1.75 12.56 15.08
C ALA A 746 1.22 13.81 14.38
N ILE A 747 2.08 14.80 14.17
CA ILE A 747 1.72 16.10 13.59
C ILE A 747 2.63 16.35 12.41
N SER A 748 2.09 16.79 11.30
CA SER A 748 2.86 17.17 10.12
C SER A 748 2.31 18.42 9.46
N PHE A 749 3.25 19.28 9.04
CA PHE A 749 3.00 20.45 8.21
C PHE A 749 3.89 20.34 6.98
N GLY A 750 3.30 20.19 5.82
CA GLY A 750 3.97 20.16 4.53
C GLY A 750 3.68 21.40 3.71
N THR A 751 4.56 21.69 2.78
CA THR A 751 4.33 22.57 1.64
C THR A 751 5.00 21.91 0.45
N TRP A 752 4.19 21.30 -0.41
CA TRP A 752 4.65 20.57 -1.57
C TRP A 752 4.05 21.21 -2.81
N LYS A 753 4.91 21.65 -3.73
CA LYS A 753 4.49 22.40 -4.91
C LYS A 753 5.35 22.09 -6.13
N PHE A 754 4.79 22.33 -7.30
CA PHE A 754 5.51 22.33 -8.55
C PHE A 754 6.40 23.58 -8.66
N ASP A 755 7.55 23.45 -9.32
CA ASP A 755 8.58 24.47 -9.49
C ASP A 755 8.91 24.58 -10.99
N GLY A 756 8.13 25.38 -11.71
CA GLY A 756 8.18 25.53 -13.15
C GLY A 756 7.12 24.72 -13.91
N ASP A 757 6.99 25.04 -15.18
CA ASP A 757 6.12 24.35 -16.13
C ASP A 757 6.76 23.06 -16.63
N ALA A 758 5.98 22.21 -17.27
CA ALA A 758 6.46 20.96 -17.83
C ALA A 758 6.12 20.84 -19.31
N ASP A 759 7.00 20.19 -20.05
CA ASP A 759 6.76 19.79 -21.43
C ASP A 759 6.24 18.35 -21.48
N GLY A 760 5.37 18.06 -22.43
CA GLY A 760 4.82 16.72 -22.61
C GLY A 760 4.48 16.42 -24.06
N ASN A 761 4.46 15.14 -24.34
CA ASN A 761 4.01 14.60 -25.63
C ASN A 761 2.69 13.89 -25.42
N TYR A 762 1.64 14.41 -26.03
CA TYR A 762 0.31 13.80 -26.04
C TYR A 762 0.22 12.82 -27.20
N GLN A 763 0.00 11.56 -26.89
CA GLN A 763 -0.20 10.50 -27.87
C GLN A 763 -1.68 10.17 -27.93
N GLU A 764 -2.30 10.39 -29.10
CA GLU A 764 -3.72 10.13 -29.36
C GLU A 764 -3.87 9.12 -30.49
N ASP A 765 -4.88 8.27 -30.42
CA ASP A 765 -5.23 7.36 -31.50
C ASP A 765 -5.90 8.11 -32.66
N GLU A 766 -5.44 7.86 -33.88
CA GLU A 766 -6.09 8.32 -35.10
C GLU A 766 -7.18 7.34 -35.54
N PHE A 767 -8.36 7.85 -35.85
CA PHE A 767 -9.52 7.05 -36.24
C PHE A 767 -9.93 7.28 -37.69
N ASN A 768 -10.32 6.22 -38.38
CA ASN A 768 -10.98 6.32 -39.67
C ASN A 768 -12.47 6.71 -39.49
N GLU A 769 -13.19 6.94 -40.63
CA GLU A 769 -14.60 7.27 -40.63
C GLU A 769 -15.50 6.21 -39.96
N ALA A 770 -15.04 4.97 -39.85
CA ALA A 770 -15.73 3.88 -39.16
C ALA A 770 -15.45 3.84 -37.65
N GLY A 771 -14.59 4.73 -37.13
CA GLY A 771 -14.20 4.76 -35.73
C GLY A 771 -13.21 3.67 -35.34
N GLN A 772 -12.43 3.17 -36.31
CA GLN A 772 -11.36 2.20 -36.09
C GLN A 772 -10.03 2.95 -35.98
N VAL A 773 -9.18 2.52 -35.06
CA VAL A 773 -7.83 3.06 -34.93
C VAL A 773 -7.03 2.70 -36.18
N ILE A 774 -6.41 3.69 -36.81
CA ILE A 774 -5.61 3.58 -38.01
C ILE A 774 -4.16 4.02 -37.82
N GLY A 775 -3.84 4.57 -36.66
CA GLY A 775 -2.52 5.06 -36.31
C GLY A 775 -2.53 5.81 -35.01
N GLN A 776 -1.36 6.35 -34.64
CA GLN A 776 -1.19 7.22 -33.48
C GLN A 776 -0.51 8.52 -33.90
N LYS A 777 -0.94 9.62 -33.32
CA LYS A 777 -0.36 10.94 -33.53
C LYS A 777 0.21 11.47 -32.21
N THR A 778 1.43 11.94 -32.26
CA THR A 778 2.10 12.57 -31.12
C THR A 778 2.16 14.07 -31.31
N THR A 779 1.62 14.82 -30.35
CA THR A 779 1.59 16.29 -30.38
C THR A 779 2.31 16.81 -29.13
N PRO A 780 3.34 17.68 -29.26
CA PRO A 780 3.99 18.28 -28.11
C PRO A 780 3.13 19.41 -27.52
N TYR A 781 3.06 19.49 -26.20
CA TYR A 781 2.38 20.54 -25.42
C TYR A 781 3.23 20.99 -24.26
N THR A 782 3.00 22.22 -23.80
CA THR A 782 3.52 22.72 -22.53
C THR A 782 2.37 22.80 -21.51
N TYR A 783 2.65 22.47 -20.27
CA TYR A 783 1.65 22.45 -19.19
C TYR A 783 2.01 23.46 -18.10
N ALA A 784 1.06 24.33 -17.77
CA ALA A 784 1.18 25.40 -16.78
C ALA A 784 1.11 24.81 -15.34
N LEU A 785 2.22 24.43 -14.78
CA LEU A 785 2.30 23.79 -13.47
C LEU A 785 2.94 24.66 -12.39
N ASP A 786 3.67 25.71 -12.76
CA ASP A 786 4.42 26.52 -11.80
C ASP A 786 3.55 27.05 -10.66
N GLY A 787 3.96 26.75 -9.43
CA GLY A 787 3.29 27.17 -8.19
C GLY A 787 2.06 26.34 -7.80
N LEU A 788 1.63 25.35 -8.59
CA LEU A 788 0.54 24.46 -8.21
C LEU A 788 0.94 23.60 -7.01
N MET A 789 0.01 23.37 -6.09
CA MET A 789 0.20 22.46 -4.97
C MET A 789 0.11 21.00 -5.43
N VAL A 790 0.93 20.15 -4.86
CA VAL A 790 0.90 18.69 -5.10
C VAL A 790 -0.34 18.12 -4.41
N GLY A 791 -1.12 17.37 -5.16
CA GLY A 791 -2.35 16.73 -4.70
C GLY A 791 -2.16 15.34 -4.06
N ASP A 792 -3.29 14.66 -3.85
CA ASP A 792 -3.40 13.27 -3.36
C ASP A 792 -2.93 13.03 -1.91
N GLN A 793 -2.52 14.07 -1.19
CA GLN A 793 -2.17 13.97 0.23
C GLN A 793 -2.40 15.30 0.96
N PRO A 794 -3.09 15.29 2.13
CA PRO A 794 -3.22 16.48 2.98
C PRO A 794 -1.85 17.00 3.41
N GLN A 795 -1.60 18.28 3.19
CA GLN A 795 -0.32 18.92 3.56
C GLN A 795 -0.24 19.26 5.06
N THR A 796 -1.38 19.19 5.77
CA THR A 796 -1.45 19.36 7.22
C THR A 796 -2.20 18.19 7.83
N ALA A 797 -1.60 17.54 8.83
CA ALA A 797 -2.23 16.44 9.53
C ALA A 797 -1.95 16.50 11.04
N TYR A 798 -3.01 16.25 11.82
CA TYR A 798 -2.94 16.04 13.26
C TYR A 798 -3.55 14.67 13.57
N VAL A 799 -2.76 13.80 14.17
CA VAL A 799 -3.20 12.47 14.60
C VAL A 799 -2.98 12.36 16.10
N LEU A 800 -4.04 12.20 16.85
CA LEU A 800 -4.01 12.12 18.32
C LEU A 800 -4.61 10.78 18.74
N GLY A 801 -3.85 9.98 19.47
CA GLY A 801 -4.26 8.69 19.97
C GLY A 801 -4.26 8.65 21.51
N ALA A 802 -5.23 7.96 22.06
CA ALA A 802 -5.27 7.61 23.47
C ALA A 802 -5.53 6.12 23.62
N THR A 803 -4.76 5.47 24.49
CA THR A 803 -4.95 4.05 24.83
C THR A 803 -5.20 3.92 26.31
N LEU A 804 -6.31 3.26 26.67
CA LEU A 804 -6.76 3.06 28.05
C LEU A 804 -6.79 1.56 28.36
N ALA A 805 -6.15 1.15 29.45
CA ALA A 805 -6.17 -0.19 30.01
C ALA A 805 -6.75 -0.18 31.44
N PRO A 806 -8.08 -0.04 31.60
CA PRO A 806 -8.71 0.26 32.90
C PRO A 806 -8.74 -0.94 33.85
N ILE A 807 -8.68 -2.14 33.31
CA ILE A 807 -8.60 -3.41 34.06
C ILE A 807 -7.71 -4.39 33.32
N THR A 808 -7.18 -5.37 34.00
CA THR A 808 -6.37 -6.44 33.41
C THR A 808 -7.10 -7.11 32.25
N GLY A 809 -6.44 -7.26 31.13
CA GLY A 809 -6.98 -7.88 29.92
C GLY A 809 -7.84 -6.98 29.04
N LEU A 810 -8.29 -5.80 29.48
CA LEU A 810 -9.05 -4.85 28.63
C LEU A 810 -8.14 -3.70 28.16
N ARG A 811 -8.00 -3.58 26.86
CA ARG A 811 -7.33 -2.45 26.19
C ARG A 811 -8.31 -1.77 25.25
N MET A 812 -8.40 -0.47 25.34
CA MET A 812 -9.26 0.36 24.48
C MET A 812 -8.42 1.48 23.90
N SER A 813 -8.65 1.85 22.64
CA SER A 813 -8.01 3.04 22.08
C SER A 813 -8.96 3.83 21.20
N GLY A 814 -8.77 5.15 21.21
CA GLY A 814 -9.36 6.07 20.25
C GLY A 814 -8.27 6.81 19.50
N THR A 815 -8.42 6.91 18.18
CA THR A 815 -7.53 7.68 17.33
C THR A 815 -8.32 8.73 16.59
N TYR A 816 -8.07 10.00 16.91
CA TYR A 816 -8.65 11.16 16.25
C TYR A 816 -7.67 11.71 15.23
N ARG A 817 -8.14 11.90 13.99
CA ARG A 817 -7.36 12.45 12.89
C ARG A 817 -8.05 13.69 12.36
N MET A 818 -7.28 14.73 12.13
CA MET A 818 -7.70 15.94 11.44
C MET A 818 -6.74 16.17 10.28
N TYR A 819 -7.31 16.38 9.11
CA TYR A 819 -6.57 16.63 7.86
C TYR A 819 -7.03 17.94 7.25
N ASP A 820 -6.08 18.71 6.72
CA ASP A 820 -6.32 19.99 6.08
C ASP A 820 -5.37 20.18 4.90
N LYS A 821 -5.70 21.12 4.01
CA LYS A 821 -4.93 21.40 2.79
C LYS A 821 -4.75 20.16 1.92
N ASN A 822 -5.85 19.43 1.70
CA ASN A 822 -5.90 18.31 0.77
C ASN A 822 -6.24 18.85 -0.62
N TYR A 823 -5.21 19.03 -1.46
CA TYR A 823 -5.37 19.53 -2.82
C TYR A 823 -5.73 18.39 -3.78
N ALA A 824 -6.56 18.68 -4.76
CA ALA A 824 -6.85 17.76 -5.85
C ALA A 824 -5.62 17.58 -6.78
N ASP A 825 -5.50 16.42 -7.42
CA ASP A 825 -4.53 16.24 -8.49
C ASP A 825 -4.94 17.04 -9.72
N TRP A 826 -3.98 17.64 -10.41
CA TRP A 826 -4.25 18.46 -11.59
C TRP A 826 -4.64 17.62 -12.81
N SER A 827 -5.46 18.19 -13.69
CA SER A 827 -5.87 17.59 -14.96
C SER A 827 -5.07 18.18 -16.13
N PRO A 828 -4.45 17.37 -17.00
CA PRO A 828 -3.68 17.87 -18.14
C PRO A 828 -4.48 18.77 -19.06
N GLY A 829 -5.70 18.40 -19.42
CA GLY A 829 -6.55 19.17 -20.34
C GLY A 829 -6.93 20.58 -19.86
N ALA A 830 -6.76 20.87 -18.53
CA ALA A 830 -6.95 22.20 -17.99
C ALA A 830 -5.68 23.07 -18.04
N ARG A 831 -4.50 22.44 -18.12
CA ARG A 831 -3.20 23.10 -17.93
C ARG A 831 -2.39 23.25 -19.21
N GLU A 832 -2.87 22.66 -20.29
CA GLU A 832 -2.26 22.78 -21.61
C GLU A 832 -2.30 24.21 -22.14
N TYR A 833 -1.18 24.70 -22.68
CA TYR A 833 -1.11 26.00 -23.39
C TYR A 833 -0.02 25.97 -24.47
N ASP A 834 -0.09 26.94 -25.40
CA ASP A 834 0.79 27.02 -26.58
C ASP A 834 2.17 27.68 -26.31
N GLY A 835 2.51 27.93 -25.06
CA GLY A 835 3.74 28.63 -24.65
C GLY A 835 3.56 30.14 -24.50
N SER A 836 2.35 30.68 -24.76
CA SER A 836 2.00 32.10 -24.47
C SER A 836 1.49 32.24 -23.04
N ASP A 837 2.23 32.95 -22.16
CA ASP A 837 1.82 33.16 -20.76
C ASP A 837 0.42 33.77 -20.61
N ALA A 838 -0.10 34.42 -21.65
CA ALA A 838 -1.45 34.98 -21.63
C ALA A 838 -2.56 33.94 -21.64
N ASP A 839 -2.26 32.71 -22.14
CA ASP A 839 -3.22 31.64 -22.27
C ASP A 839 -3.00 30.53 -21.21
N ALA A 840 -1.92 30.64 -20.45
CA ALA A 840 -1.58 29.70 -19.37
C ALA A 840 -2.55 29.82 -18.19
N ASP A 841 -3.18 28.70 -17.82
CA ASP A 841 -4.01 28.65 -16.62
C ASP A 841 -3.14 28.46 -15.38
N ARG A 842 -2.98 29.52 -14.60
CA ARG A 842 -2.16 29.59 -13.36
C ARG A 842 -3.01 29.53 -12.09
N GLU A 843 -4.33 29.35 -12.18
CA GLU A 843 -5.19 29.24 -11.01
C GLU A 843 -4.84 27.98 -10.21
N GLN A 844 -4.90 28.06 -8.86
CA GLN A 844 -4.56 26.92 -8.01
C GLN A 844 -5.57 25.78 -8.19
N VAL A 845 -5.11 24.53 -8.05
CA VAL A 845 -6.01 23.36 -8.01
C VAL A 845 -6.98 23.45 -6.82
N TRP A 846 -8.17 22.90 -7.00
CA TRP A 846 -9.16 22.88 -5.94
C TRP A 846 -8.64 22.23 -4.67
N MET A 847 -8.94 22.82 -3.53
CA MET A 847 -8.60 22.32 -2.18
C MET A 847 -9.85 21.77 -1.52
N ALA A 848 -9.84 20.48 -1.20
CA ALA A 848 -10.94 19.84 -0.50
C ALA A 848 -11.10 20.38 0.94
N PRO A 849 -12.33 20.40 1.49
CA PRO A 849 -12.56 20.82 2.85
C PRO A 849 -11.76 20.03 3.89
N ALA A 850 -11.31 20.70 4.95
CA ALA A 850 -10.70 20.04 6.09
C ALA A 850 -11.69 19.06 6.73
N TYR A 851 -11.20 17.92 7.22
CA TYR A 851 -12.05 16.91 7.79
C TYR A 851 -11.47 16.25 9.03
N ASN A 852 -12.34 15.63 9.81
CA ASN A 852 -12.01 14.91 11.02
C ASN A 852 -12.52 13.48 10.96
N ARG A 853 -11.73 12.54 11.51
CA ARG A 853 -12.10 11.14 11.62
C ARG A 853 -11.74 10.58 12.99
N LEU A 854 -12.62 9.77 13.57
CA LEU A 854 -12.35 9.03 14.80
C LEU A 854 -12.46 7.54 14.56
N ASP A 855 -11.42 6.78 14.90
CA ASP A 855 -11.45 5.32 14.93
C ASP A 855 -11.35 4.83 16.38
N LEU A 856 -12.14 3.82 16.72
CA LEU A 856 -12.19 3.22 18.05
C LEU A 856 -11.85 1.73 17.97
N HIS A 857 -11.00 1.28 18.89
CA HIS A 857 -10.57 -0.12 18.97
C HIS A 857 -10.63 -0.61 20.41
N ALA A 858 -10.99 -1.87 20.59
CA ALA A 858 -10.97 -2.53 21.89
C ALA A 858 -10.51 -3.97 21.76
N SER A 859 -9.78 -4.46 22.74
CA SER A 859 -9.47 -5.88 22.91
C SER A 859 -9.70 -6.29 24.35
N TYR A 860 -10.25 -7.49 24.53
CA TYR A 860 -10.49 -8.05 25.85
C TYR A 860 -10.03 -9.52 25.89
N GLN A 861 -9.07 -9.79 26.75
CA GLN A 861 -8.63 -11.14 27.04
C GLN A 861 -9.68 -11.80 27.95
N LEU A 862 -10.32 -12.83 27.44
CA LEU A 862 -11.31 -13.60 28.19
C LEU A 862 -10.62 -14.46 29.27
N PRO A 863 -11.30 -14.78 30.39
CA PRO A 863 -10.85 -15.84 31.27
C PRO A 863 -10.63 -17.14 30.49
N LYS A 864 -9.62 -17.93 30.85
CA LYS A 864 -9.35 -19.21 30.16
C LYS A 864 -10.58 -20.10 30.09
N ILE A 865 -10.94 -20.54 28.90
CA ILE A 865 -12.06 -21.42 28.64
C ILE A 865 -11.53 -22.75 28.09
N GLY A 866 -11.72 -23.85 28.81
CA GLY A 866 -11.20 -25.15 28.40
C GLY A 866 -9.67 -25.23 28.32
N GLY A 867 -8.94 -24.35 29.00
CA GLY A 867 -7.48 -24.27 28.97
C GLY A 867 -6.90 -23.38 27.87
N TYR A 868 -7.76 -22.83 27.00
CA TYR A 868 -7.35 -21.96 25.89
C TYR A 868 -7.42 -20.48 26.28
N ASP A 869 -6.47 -19.70 25.77
CA ASP A 869 -6.51 -18.25 25.84
C ASP A 869 -7.30 -17.67 24.66
N MET A 870 -8.27 -16.84 25.00
CA MET A 870 -9.15 -16.25 24.01
C MET A 870 -9.13 -14.74 24.13
N THR A 871 -9.09 -14.03 22.99
CA THR A 871 -9.15 -12.58 22.94
C THR A 871 -10.27 -12.14 22.00
N LEU A 872 -11.18 -11.31 22.53
CA LEU A 872 -12.16 -10.58 21.73
C LEU A 872 -11.54 -9.27 21.27
N THR A 873 -11.76 -8.92 19.99
CA THR A 873 -11.38 -7.63 19.43
C THR A 873 -12.58 -6.98 18.77
N GLY A 874 -12.63 -5.65 18.81
CA GLY A 874 -13.68 -4.87 18.17
C GLY A 874 -13.12 -3.56 17.64
N HIS A 875 -13.58 -3.18 16.45
CA HIS A 875 -13.15 -1.97 15.76
C HIS A 875 -14.38 -1.23 15.24
N VAL A 876 -14.40 0.09 15.41
CA VAL A 876 -15.34 0.99 14.76
C VAL A 876 -14.53 2.05 14.02
N PHE A 877 -14.57 1.98 12.71
CA PHE A 877 -13.89 2.94 11.83
C PHE A 877 -14.85 4.07 11.47
N ASN A 878 -14.30 5.29 11.37
CA ASN A 878 -15.08 6.51 11.15
C ASN A 878 -16.28 6.59 12.11
N ALA A 879 -16.03 6.48 13.42
CA ALA A 879 -17.08 6.42 14.46
C ALA A 879 -18.01 7.64 14.46
N LEU A 880 -17.52 8.79 13.99
CA LEU A 880 -18.30 10.02 13.83
C LEU A 880 -19.20 10.01 12.59
N ASP A 881 -19.05 9.01 11.72
CA ASP A 881 -19.70 8.93 10.40
C ASP A 881 -19.48 10.18 9.54
N ALA A 882 -18.27 10.76 9.63
CA ALA A 882 -17.92 11.95 8.88
C ALA A 882 -17.98 11.70 7.38
N VAL A 883 -18.56 12.66 6.65
CA VAL A 883 -18.47 12.74 5.20
C VAL A 883 -17.25 13.57 4.85
N TYR A 884 -16.37 13.09 3.99
CA TYR A 884 -15.15 13.79 3.64
C TYR A 884 -14.60 13.35 2.27
N VAL A 885 -13.91 14.25 1.61
CA VAL A 885 -13.18 13.97 0.38
C VAL A 885 -11.81 13.42 0.75
N GLN A 886 -11.53 12.17 0.35
CA GLN A 886 -10.21 11.57 0.62
C GLN A 886 -9.24 11.70 -0.56
N ASP A 887 -9.77 11.81 -1.79
CA ASP A 887 -8.99 11.86 -3.03
C ASP A 887 -9.79 12.61 -4.09
N ALA A 888 -9.16 13.48 -4.88
CA ALA A 888 -9.80 14.32 -5.85
C ALA A 888 -8.94 14.55 -7.10
N VAL A 889 -9.60 14.71 -8.26
CA VAL A 889 -9.02 15.25 -9.48
C VAL A 889 -9.70 16.58 -9.77
N ASP A 890 -8.88 17.61 -9.96
CA ASP A 890 -9.33 18.94 -10.25
C ASP A 890 -9.72 19.08 -11.73
N HIS A 891 -10.74 19.85 -11.99
CA HIS A 891 -11.20 20.20 -13.34
C HIS A 891 -11.33 18.95 -14.22
N SER A 892 -12.16 18.00 -13.80
CA SER A 892 -12.42 16.80 -14.59
C SER A 892 -13.09 17.15 -15.91
N GLN A 893 -12.62 16.57 -17.01
CA GLN A 893 -13.28 16.74 -18.31
C GLN A 893 -14.75 16.26 -18.33
N TYR A 894 -15.13 15.38 -17.39
CA TYR A 894 -16.50 14.90 -17.24
C TYR A 894 -17.42 15.92 -16.54
N ASN A 895 -16.90 16.65 -15.58
CA ASN A 895 -17.67 17.62 -14.79
C ASN A 895 -17.56 19.05 -15.31
N SER A 896 -16.41 19.45 -15.83
CA SER A 896 -16.14 20.85 -16.19
C SER A 896 -16.47 21.22 -17.65
N TYR A 897 -16.41 20.29 -18.56
CA TYR A 897 -16.66 20.41 -20.01
C TYR A 897 -16.41 21.80 -20.61
N GLY A 898 -15.13 22.09 -20.86
CA GLY A 898 -14.69 23.35 -21.47
C GLY A 898 -14.63 24.58 -20.56
N SER A 899 -15.01 24.44 -19.29
CA SER A 899 -14.78 25.44 -18.25
C SER A 899 -13.37 25.32 -17.70
N LYS A 900 -12.69 26.42 -17.40
CA LYS A 900 -11.41 26.46 -16.67
C LYS A 900 -11.61 26.93 -15.22
N VAL A 901 -12.73 26.58 -14.60
CA VAL A 901 -13.04 26.96 -13.20
C VAL A 901 -12.63 25.84 -12.26
N HIS A 902 -11.67 26.09 -11.37
CA HIS A 902 -11.14 25.16 -10.38
C HIS A 902 -11.99 25.20 -9.10
N ALA A 903 -13.20 24.62 -9.18
CA ALA A 903 -14.18 24.65 -8.10
C ALA A 903 -14.68 23.24 -7.76
N ALA A 904 -15.26 23.10 -6.57
CA ALA A 904 -15.75 21.83 -6.05
C ALA A 904 -16.72 21.10 -7.00
N HIS A 905 -17.59 21.81 -7.70
CA HIS A 905 -18.57 21.26 -8.63
C HIS A 905 -17.94 20.77 -9.96
N ASN A 906 -16.70 21.13 -10.24
CA ASN A 906 -15.92 20.66 -11.39
C ASN A 906 -14.94 19.54 -11.03
N ALA A 907 -14.74 19.24 -9.75
CA ALA A 907 -13.89 18.16 -9.29
C ALA A 907 -14.61 16.80 -9.32
N GLU A 908 -13.86 15.74 -9.55
CA GLU A 908 -14.26 14.35 -9.29
C GLU A 908 -13.56 13.82 -8.06
N VAL A 909 -14.31 13.15 -7.18
CA VAL A 909 -13.80 12.73 -5.88
C VAL A 909 -14.09 11.27 -5.56
N PHE A 910 -13.30 10.70 -4.67
CA PHE A 910 -13.72 9.61 -3.80
C PHE A 910 -14.04 10.16 -2.42
N LEU A 911 -15.23 9.85 -1.92
CA LEU A 911 -15.55 10.10 -0.52
C LEU A 911 -14.94 9.02 0.37
N GLY A 912 -14.62 9.39 1.59
CA GLY A 912 -14.18 8.45 2.60
C GLY A 912 -15.27 7.43 2.96
N THR A 913 -14.85 6.22 3.31
CA THR A 913 -15.76 5.13 3.68
C THR A 913 -16.65 5.54 4.86
N PRO A 914 -17.98 5.34 4.78
CA PRO A 914 -18.90 5.55 5.90
C PRO A 914 -18.51 4.75 7.14
N ARG A 915 -19.10 5.05 8.29
CA ARG A 915 -18.88 4.28 9.52
C ARG A 915 -19.15 2.78 9.31
N TYR A 916 -18.18 1.96 9.72
CA TYR A 916 -18.29 0.50 9.69
C TYR A 916 -17.58 -0.13 10.89
N PHE A 917 -17.83 -1.42 11.11
CA PHE A 917 -17.29 -2.14 12.26
C PHE A 917 -16.78 -3.53 11.90
N ASN A 918 -15.86 -4.03 12.73
CA ASN A 918 -15.39 -5.41 12.73
C ASN A 918 -15.38 -5.97 14.14
N LEU A 919 -15.58 -7.26 14.27
CA LEU A 919 -15.44 -8.02 15.50
C LEU A 919 -14.55 -9.24 15.24
N GLY A 920 -13.70 -9.59 16.16
CA GLY A 920 -12.81 -10.74 16.06
C GLY A 920 -12.75 -11.57 17.34
N LEU A 921 -12.57 -12.86 17.18
CA LEU A 921 -12.24 -13.80 18.26
C LEU A 921 -10.96 -14.54 17.89
N SER A 922 -9.95 -14.44 18.74
CA SER A 922 -8.71 -15.20 18.63
C SER A 922 -8.67 -16.30 19.69
N VAL A 923 -8.14 -17.47 19.32
CA VAL A 923 -7.89 -18.60 20.21
C VAL A 923 -6.45 -19.01 20.06
N ASN A 924 -5.66 -18.98 21.13
CA ASN A 924 -4.28 -19.49 21.17
C ASN A 924 -4.26 -20.92 21.72
N PHE A 925 -3.40 -21.81 21.16
CA PHE A 925 -3.34 -23.22 21.54
C PHE A 925 -1.93 -23.82 21.36
#